data_0b06c49344350109b6e3d418d07aa1ba
#
_entry.id   0b06c49344350109b6e3d418d07aa1ba
#
_cell.length_a   1.000
_cell.length_b   1.000
_cell.length_c   1.000
_cell.angle_alpha   90.00
_cell.angle_beta   90.00
_cell.angle_gamma   90.00
#
_symmetry.space_group_name_H-M   'P 1'
#
loop_
_entity.id
_entity.type
_entity.pdbx_description
1 polymer ?
#
loop_
_entity_poly.entity_id
_entity_poly.type
_entity_poly.pdbx_seq_one_letter_code
_entity_poly.pdbx_strand_id
1 'polypeptide(L)'
;MKQFAVLIFLFAASVISAQQAQSVEAFRKLTTTAQRFAFLADSNVAKMDKPTYDAILPVIEAKKDDKTLFFWHFQYMRFAEQFKVFNDEMFPKILENMSNAAAKRGLDVESVVAQYHIAFKDFGNKKLSEQQVYSAFIHCFEKIKRLGIHNFRPYSIDQILLQIGGNFYALGDYDKALECLLEAENLNKSKLYSSPHIHTLILNLIQSIYADAKNYPKAIAYAEKIYDLNLNQYDADRLWYNIFWQGLSSLDIAMYLFEMGNFEKGEKYADRGYAKYKAQEDINNPEKVVAAFDALHVLIKIKLKLGKLNEVEPLLKKVEFLKTHIPLSTEANYFKPLKLYQNYVNYYEAKKDYTNAFRYMKLVDELQDSLERRNDKRKLWQIESRVKADNYLSQIKSAEAENRLQERLRNLALITLVLFGAIAFVVYRRIKKDNQTITKQKTLLEQSLGEKENMLREIHHRIKNNLQVISGLFDKQSRQTWDETTRKLMKEGQDRVFSIALVHQNLYQSDNLTTIQIKSYLETLTKNIEKSQKSEFQDIALKLDVDDSVLDIDTAIPLGLILNELITNCYKYAFKDRTKGEIQIRFHQRANEMVLDVQDNGVGLPQNFDIDKTKSLGINLVRGLVRQLDGKLDFTSSAEGTTFTICCIKQVA
;
A
#
# COMPACT_ATOMS: atom_id res chain seq x y z
N MET A 1 25.17 39.36 -40.65
CA MET A 1 24.76 38.34 -39.66
C MET A 1 23.68 37.35 -40.13
N LYS A 2 22.56 37.78 -40.75
CA LYS A 2 21.52 36.85 -41.26
C LYS A 2 22.01 35.86 -42.32
N GLN A 3 22.86 36.29 -43.26
CA GLN A 3 23.42 35.40 -44.30
C GLN A 3 24.43 34.39 -43.74
N PHE A 4 25.18 34.75 -42.69
CA PHE A 4 26.11 33.84 -42.02
C PHE A 4 25.37 32.77 -41.18
N ALA A 5 24.26 33.16 -40.55
CA ALA A 5 23.38 32.20 -39.83
C ALA A 5 22.70 31.19 -40.77
N VAL A 6 22.28 31.64 -41.96
CA VAL A 6 21.73 30.76 -43.02
C VAL A 6 22.78 29.77 -43.54
N LEU A 7 24.03 30.23 -43.75
CA LEU A 7 25.12 29.36 -44.17
C LEU A 7 25.50 28.31 -43.10
N ILE A 8 25.54 28.71 -41.83
CA ILE A 8 25.75 27.77 -40.69
C ILE A 8 24.62 26.78 -40.62
N PHE A 9 23.36 27.22 -40.81
CA PHE A 9 22.18 26.33 -40.77
C PHE A 9 22.20 25.36 -41.96
N LEU A 10 22.56 25.78 -43.16
CA LEU A 10 22.71 24.93 -44.34
C LEU A 10 23.89 23.97 -44.21
N PHE A 11 25.00 24.40 -43.59
CA PHE A 11 26.16 23.55 -43.34
C PHE A 11 25.82 22.51 -42.24
N ALA A 12 25.18 22.90 -41.17
CA ALA A 12 24.69 22.00 -40.15
C ALA A 12 23.68 20.99 -40.71
N ALA A 13 22.73 21.42 -41.54
CA ALA A 13 21.77 20.56 -42.21
C ALA A 13 22.46 19.58 -43.19
N SER A 14 23.51 19.98 -43.88
CA SER A 14 24.28 19.10 -44.77
C SER A 14 25.12 18.07 -44.02
N VAL A 15 25.69 18.43 -42.87
CA VAL A 15 26.41 17.51 -41.98
C VAL A 15 25.47 16.49 -41.36
N ILE A 16 24.30 16.92 -40.90
CA ILE A 16 23.26 16.03 -40.34
C ILE A 16 22.78 15.06 -41.43
N SER A 17 22.52 15.53 -42.65
CA SER A 17 22.08 14.64 -43.73
C SER A 17 23.16 13.64 -44.16
N ALA A 18 24.45 14.04 -44.15
CA ALA A 18 25.57 13.14 -44.43
C ALA A 18 25.73 12.06 -43.34
N GLN A 19 25.60 12.43 -42.07
CA GLN A 19 25.65 11.48 -40.94
C GLN A 19 24.46 10.52 -40.97
N GLN A 20 23.27 11.00 -41.30
CA GLN A 20 22.07 10.18 -41.52
C GLN A 20 22.28 9.16 -42.64
N ALA A 21 22.77 9.60 -43.83
CA ALA A 21 23.05 8.71 -44.93
C ALA A 21 24.10 7.65 -44.60
N GLN A 22 25.13 7.99 -43.83
CA GLN A 22 26.16 7.07 -43.37
C GLN A 22 25.57 6.02 -42.40
N SER A 23 24.69 6.41 -41.49
CA SER A 23 24.04 5.50 -40.54
C SER A 23 23.10 4.52 -41.24
N VAL A 24 22.31 4.99 -42.20
CA VAL A 24 21.42 4.16 -43.03
C VAL A 24 22.21 3.14 -43.85
N GLU A 25 23.32 3.58 -44.47
CA GLU A 25 24.19 2.71 -45.27
C GLU A 25 24.90 1.66 -44.39
N ALA A 26 25.36 2.05 -43.19
CA ALA A 26 25.93 1.13 -42.22
C ALA A 26 24.89 0.06 -41.81
N PHE A 27 23.66 0.47 -41.53
CA PHE A 27 22.57 -0.47 -41.18
C PHE A 27 22.21 -1.42 -42.35
N ARG A 28 22.24 -0.92 -43.60
CA ARG A 28 21.96 -1.70 -44.81
C ARG A 28 22.92 -2.87 -44.99
N LYS A 29 24.17 -2.72 -44.59
CA LYS A 29 25.23 -3.72 -44.69
C LYS A 29 25.10 -4.84 -43.66
N LEU A 30 24.28 -4.70 -42.61
CA LEU A 30 24.09 -5.70 -41.57
C LEU A 30 23.31 -6.92 -42.12
N THR A 31 23.87 -8.10 -41.95
CA THR A 31 23.30 -9.36 -42.49
C THR A 31 22.46 -10.14 -41.49
N THR A 32 22.78 -10.09 -40.20
CA THR A 32 22.06 -10.86 -39.17
C THR A 32 21.18 -9.98 -38.29
N THR A 33 20.10 -10.56 -37.76
CA THR A 33 19.22 -9.91 -36.78
C THR A 33 19.99 -9.45 -35.53
N ALA A 34 20.96 -10.24 -35.04
CA ALA A 34 21.79 -9.88 -33.90
C ALA A 34 22.62 -8.62 -34.15
N GLN A 35 23.24 -8.49 -35.35
CA GLN A 35 23.98 -7.27 -35.74
C GLN A 35 23.04 -6.06 -35.80
N ARG A 36 21.84 -6.22 -36.35
CA ARG A 36 20.84 -5.14 -36.43
C ARG A 36 20.36 -4.72 -35.04
N PHE A 37 20.15 -5.67 -34.13
CA PHE A 37 19.82 -5.36 -32.74
C PHE A 37 20.97 -4.60 -32.06
N ALA A 38 22.20 -5.08 -32.19
CA ALA A 38 23.37 -4.40 -31.63
C ALA A 38 23.49 -2.95 -32.16
N PHE A 39 23.27 -2.74 -33.46
CA PHE A 39 23.28 -1.42 -34.06
C PHE A 39 22.19 -0.51 -33.49
N LEU A 40 20.95 -0.97 -33.40
CA LEU A 40 19.82 -0.20 -32.87
C LEU A 40 19.91 0.05 -31.37
N ALA A 41 20.62 -0.80 -30.65
CA ALA A 41 20.85 -0.68 -29.20
C ALA A 41 22.08 0.18 -28.86
N ASP A 42 22.93 0.51 -29.84
CA ASP A 42 24.12 1.33 -29.61
C ASP A 42 23.73 2.72 -29.09
N SER A 43 24.43 3.18 -28.05
CA SER A 43 24.16 4.45 -27.38
C SER A 43 24.31 5.66 -28.29
N ASN A 44 25.14 5.55 -29.35
CA ASN A 44 25.31 6.59 -30.36
C ASN A 44 24.13 6.60 -31.34
N VAL A 45 23.57 5.42 -31.64
CA VAL A 45 22.37 5.25 -32.46
C VAL A 45 21.11 5.66 -31.67
N ALA A 46 21.08 5.38 -30.36
CA ALA A 46 20.02 5.82 -29.47
C ALA A 46 19.91 7.34 -29.31
N LYS A 47 20.94 8.09 -29.74
CA LYS A 47 20.93 9.57 -29.86
C LYS A 47 20.56 10.04 -31.26
N MET A 48 20.19 9.14 -32.18
CA MET A 48 19.74 9.50 -33.50
C MET A 48 18.50 10.39 -33.47
N ASP A 49 18.45 11.35 -34.38
CA ASP A 49 17.23 12.13 -34.58
C ASP A 49 16.11 11.30 -35.24
N LYS A 50 14.89 11.80 -35.14
CA LYS A 50 13.73 11.18 -35.76
C LYS A 50 13.90 10.89 -37.26
N PRO A 51 14.41 11.80 -38.08
CA PRO A 51 14.65 11.54 -39.51
C PRO A 51 15.55 10.34 -39.80
N THR A 52 16.56 10.08 -38.97
CA THR A 52 17.45 8.92 -39.12
C THR A 52 16.71 7.61 -38.80
N TYR A 53 15.91 7.59 -37.72
CA TYR A 53 15.05 6.44 -37.40
C TYR A 53 14.08 6.16 -38.55
N ASP A 54 13.37 7.17 -39.04
CA ASP A 54 12.40 7.03 -40.12
C ASP A 54 13.07 6.53 -41.44
N ALA A 55 14.30 6.91 -41.70
CA ALA A 55 15.07 6.49 -42.90
C ALA A 55 15.55 5.01 -42.82
N ILE A 56 15.69 4.43 -41.62
CA ILE A 56 16.04 3.01 -41.40
C ILE A 56 14.85 2.10 -41.65
N LEU A 57 13.63 2.53 -41.35
CA LEU A 57 12.41 1.70 -41.41
C LEU A 57 12.23 1.03 -42.80
N PRO A 58 12.30 1.70 -43.94
CA PRO A 58 12.16 1.04 -45.24
C PRO A 58 13.21 -0.04 -45.51
N VAL A 59 14.41 0.10 -44.93
CA VAL A 59 15.48 -0.91 -45.07
C VAL A 59 15.15 -2.15 -44.30
N ILE A 60 14.52 -2.02 -43.11
CA ILE A 60 14.04 -3.15 -42.29
C ILE A 60 12.90 -3.88 -43.02
N GLU A 61 11.91 -3.15 -43.52
CA GLU A 61 10.78 -3.69 -44.26
C GLU A 61 11.21 -4.47 -45.50
N ALA A 62 12.17 -3.93 -46.26
CA ALA A 62 12.73 -4.61 -47.44
C ALA A 62 13.42 -5.93 -47.08
N LYS A 63 13.98 -6.07 -45.86
CA LYS A 63 14.63 -7.32 -45.40
C LYS A 63 13.66 -8.35 -44.87
N LYS A 64 12.39 -8.04 -44.69
CA LYS A 64 11.35 -8.87 -44.11
C LYS A 64 11.75 -9.50 -42.76
N ASP A 65 12.52 -8.77 -41.96
CA ASP A 65 13.02 -9.19 -40.65
C ASP A 65 12.11 -8.65 -39.55
N ASP A 66 11.12 -9.43 -39.22
CA ASP A 66 10.06 -9.06 -38.30
C ASP A 66 10.54 -8.79 -36.87
N LYS A 67 11.56 -9.53 -36.41
CA LYS A 67 12.17 -9.28 -35.10
C LYS A 67 12.89 -7.94 -35.08
N THR A 68 13.62 -7.61 -36.13
CA THR A 68 14.28 -6.29 -36.26
C THR A 68 13.24 -5.19 -36.36
N LEU A 69 12.13 -5.38 -37.07
CA LEU A 69 11.04 -4.42 -37.17
C LEU A 69 10.40 -4.17 -35.79
N PHE A 70 10.12 -5.22 -35.03
CA PHE A 70 9.61 -5.08 -33.68
C PHE A 70 10.59 -4.34 -32.79
N PHE A 71 11.87 -4.74 -32.82
CA PHE A 71 12.92 -4.10 -32.01
C PHE A 71 13.14 -2.63 -32.39
N TRP A 72 13.00 -2.28 -33.66
CA TRP A 72 13.02 -0.91 -34.12
C TRP A 72 11.88 -0.10 -33.49
N HIS A 73 10.65 -0.58 -33.54
CA HIS A 73 9.51 0.07 -32.88
C HIS A 73 9.74 0.22 -31.38
N PHE A 74 10.31 -0.77 -30.74
CA PHE A 74 10.65 -0.73 -29.32
C PHE A 74 11.68 0.35 -28.99
N GLN A 75 12.75 0.45 -29.74
CA GLN A 75 13.77 1.50 -29.56
C GLN A 75 13.22 2.88 -29.88
N TYR A 76 12.40 2.99 -30.92
CA TYR A 76 11.74 4.23 -31.30
C TYR A 76 10.80 4.73 -30.21
N MET A 77 10.07 3.84 -29.57
CA MET A 77 9.23 4.15 -28.41
C MET A 77 10.05 4.69 -27.24
N ARG A 78 11.17 4.05 -26.88
CA ARG A 78 12.07 4.52 -25.81
C ARG A 78 12.66 5.89 -26.10
N PHE A 79 13.07 6.13 -27.35
CA PHE A 79 13.53 7.43 -27.81
C PHE A 79 12.46 8.50 -27.63
N ALA A 80 11.25 8.20 -28.02
CA ALA A 80 10.11 9.09 -27.94
C ALA A 80 9.77 9.51 -26.49
N GLU A 81 9.79 8.58 -25.57
CA GLU A 81 9.59 8.86 -24.13
C GLU A 81 10.71 9.75 -23.58
N GLN A 82 11.95 9.47 -23.92
CA GLN A 82 13.12 10.21 -23.41
C GLN A 82 13.11 11.68 -23.83
N PHE A 83 12.73 11.97 -25.07
CA PHE A 83 12.79 13.31 -25.64
C PHE A 83 11.46 14.06 -25.66
N LYS A 84 10.36 13.46 -25.14
CA LYS A 84 8.99 14.03 -25.15
C LYS A 84 8.56 14.49 -26.56
N VAL A 85 8.98 13.76 -27.59
CA VAL A 85 8.78 14.13 -28.99
C VAL A 85 7.38 13.79 -29.49
N PHE A 86 6.61 13.01 -28.74
CA PHE A 86 5.27 12.54 -29.14
C PHE A 86 4.16 13.16 -28.33
N ASN A 87 3.07 13.49 -29.04
CA ASN A 87 1.78 13.69 -28.42
C ASN A 87 1.18 12.31 -28.03
N ASP A 88 0.25 12.32 -27.09
CA ASP A 88 -0.38 11.11 -26.51
C ASP A 88 -1.08 10.20 -27.52
N GLU A 89 -1.33 10.66 -28.78
CA GLU A 89 -2.05 9.91 -29.82
C GLU A 89 -1.17 8.94 -30.61
N MET A 90 0.13 9.22 -30.78
CA MET A 90 1.03 8.35 -31.57
C MET A 90 1.50 7.11 -30.81
N PHE A 91 1.65 7.22 -29.49
CA PHE A 91 2.16 6.15 -28.66
C PHE A 91 1.25 4.90 -28.64
N PRO A 92 -0.08 5.00 -28.45
CA PRO A 92 -0.99 3.88 -28.55
C PRO A 92 -0.93 3.18 -29.91
N LYS A 93 -0.80 3.92 -30.99
CA LYS A 93 -0.73 3.38 -32.35
C LYS A 93 0.55 2.58 -32.60
N ILE A 94 1.68 2.99 -32.03
CA ILE A 94 2.94 2.25 -32.09
C ILE A 94 2.80 0.92 -31.32
N LEU A 95 2.26 0.96 -30.10
CA LEU A 95 2.04 -0.22 -29.28
C LEU A 95 1.07 -1.22 -29.94
N GLU A 96 0.01 -0.72 -30.54
CA GLU A 96 -0.94 -1.54 -31.29
C GLU A 96 -0.28 -2.21 -32.50
N ASN A 97 0.52 -1.47 -33.27
CA ASN A 97 1.29 -2.01 -34.39
C ASN A 97 2.27 -3.11 -33.93
N MET A 98 2.97 -2.87 -32.80
CA MET A 98 3.87 -3.86 -32.20
C MET A 98 3.12 -5.13 -31.79
N SER A 99 1.97 -5.00 -31.12
CA SER A 99 1.15 -6.12 -30.70
C SER A 99 0.62 -6.93 -31.88
N ASN A 100 0.11 -6.25 -32.89
CA ASN A 100 -0.42 -6.87 -34.11
C ASN A 100 0.67 -7.58 -34.92
N ALA A 101 1.87 -6.99 -35.02
CA ALA A 101 3.02 -7.62 -35.70
C ALA A 101 3.47 -8.89 -34.97
N ALA A 102 3.56 -8.85 -33.64
CA ALA A 102 3.94 -10.00 -32.83
C ALA A 102 2.90 -11.14 -32.90
N ALA A 103 1.61 -10.82 -32.80
CA ALA A 103 0.52 -11.79 -32.82
C ALA A 103 0.39 -12.50 -34.17
N LYS A 104 0.52 -11.78 -35.28
CA LYS A 104 0.38 -12.35 -36.64
C LYS A 104 1.52 -13.32 -37.03
N ARG A 105 2.65 -13.27 -36.34
CA ARG A 105 3.89 -13.94 -36.77
C ARG A 105 4.46 -14.93 -35.75
N GLY A 106 3.72 -15.23 -34.67
CA GLY A 106 4.14 -16.20 -33.66
C GLY A 106 5.39 -15.79 -32.88
N LEU A 107 5.60 -14.47 -32.68
CA LEU A 107 6.71 -13.92 -31.93
C LEU A 107 6.34 -13.83 -30.44
N ASP A 108 6.50 -14.93 -29.72
CA ASP A 108 6.04 -15.04 -28.33
C ASP A 108 6.72 -14.04 -27.37
N VAL A 109 8.03 -13.86 -27.48
CA VAL A 109 8.81 -12.92 -26.66
C VAL A 109 8.33 -11.49 -26.92
N GLU A 110 8.27 -11.10 -28.17
CA GLU A 110 7.87 -9.77 -28.63
C GLU A 110 6.41 -9.47 -28.27
N SER A 111 5.55 -10.51 -28.32
CA SER A 111 4.14 -10.40 -27.87
C SER A 111 4.05 -10.06 -26.39
N VAL A 112 4.85 -10.69 -25.53
CA VAL A 112 4.88 -10.40 -24.08
C VAL A 112 5.40 -8.98 -23.82
N VAL A 113 6.44 -8.55 -24.51
CA VAL A 113 6.98 -7.17 -24.40
C VAL A 113 5.91 -6.14 -24.78
N ALA A 114 5.18 -6.36 -25.89
CA ALA A 114 4.09 -5.47 -26.29
C ALA A 114 2.97 -5.44 -25.27
N GLN A 115 2.52 -6.59 -24.77
CA GLN A 115 1.47 -6.71 -23.76
C GLN A 115 1.84 -5.98 -22.46
N TYR A 116 3.09 -6.10 -22.02
CA TYR A 116 3.60 -5.38 -20.86
C TYR A 116 3.51 -3.85 -21.06
N HIS A 117 4.01 -3.32 -22.19
CA HIS A 117 4.01 -1.88 -22.45
C HIS A 117 2.60 -1.31 -22.61
N ILE A 118 1.67 -2.06 -23.23
CA ILE A 118 0.26 -1.68 -23.30
C ILE A 118 -0.34 -1.58 -21.90
N ALA A 119 -0.17 -2.61 -21.07
CA ALA A 119 -0.70 -2.62 -19.71
C ALA A 119 -0.13 -1.46 -18.86
N PHE A 120 1.18 -1.20 -18.98
CA PHE A 120 1.85 -0.13 -18.26
C PHE A 120 1.33 1.27 -18.68
N LYS A 121 1.16 1.49 -20.00
CA LYS A 121 0.66 2.77 -20.52
C LYS A 121 -0.81 3.01 -20.20
N ASP A 122 -1.64 1.98 -20.34
CA ASP A 122 -3.07 2.07 -20.04
C ASP A 122 -3.32 2.28 -18.54
N PHE A 123 -2.44 1.78 -17.68
CA PHE A 123 -2.43 2.12 -16.26
C PHE A 123 -2.11 3.61 -16.04
N GLY A 124 -1.03 4.11 -16.63
CA GLY A 124 -0.65 5.52 -16.52
C GLY A 124 -1.75 6.49 -17.01
N ASN A 125 -2.49 6.09 -18.04
CA ASN A 125 -3.62 6.84 -18.58
C ASN A 125 -4.95 6.59 -17.83
N LYS A 126 -4.94 5.84 -16.71
CA LYS A 126 -6.13 5.47 -15.93
C LYS A 126 -7.22 4.70 -16.72
N LYS A 127 -6.84 4.04 -17.81
CA LYS A 127 -7.74 3.19 -18.61
C LYS A 127 -7.94 1.81 -17.97
N LEU A 128 -6.92 1.32 -17.24
CA LEU A 128 -6.99 0.07 -16.49
C LEU A 128 -7.07 0.36 -14.99
N SER A 129 -7.87 -0.40 -14.29
CA SER A 129 -7.85 -0.44 -12.84
C SER A 129 -6.55 -1.10 -12.36
N GLU A 130 -6.12 -0.78 -11.15
CA GLU A 130 -4.94 -1.40 -10.52
C GLU A 130 -5.03 -2.94 -10.54
N GLN A 131 -6.23 -3.49 -10.42
CA GLN A 131 -6.50 -4.91 -10.49
C GLN A 131 -6.24 -5.52 -11.89
N GLN A 132 -6.66 -4.82 -12.93
CA GLN A 132 -6.43 -5.26 -14.32
C GLN A 132 -4.93 -5.22 -14.62
N VAL A 133 -4.23 -4.21 -14.14
CA VAL A 133 -2.77 -4.09 -14.24
C VAL A 133 -2.06 -5.21 -13.50
N TYR A 134 -2.47 -5.51 -12.26
CA TYR A 134 -1.91 -6.62 -11.48
C TYR A 134 -2.05 -7.95 -12.22
N SER A 135 -3.25 -8.24 -12.77
CA SER A 135 -3.48 -9.46 -13.56
C SER A 135 -2.63 -9.51 -14.83
N ALA A 136 -2.48 -8.37 -15.53
CA ALA A 136 -1.65 -8.27 -16.72
C ALA A 136 -0.17 -8.52 -16.39
N PHE A 137 0.34 -7.94 -15.29
CA PHE A 137 1.73 -8.11 -14.89
C PHE A 137 2.06 -9.52 -14.40
N ILE A 138 1.16 -10.18 -13.65
CA ILE A 138 1.32 -11.61 -13.35
C ILE A 138 1.42 -12.41 -14.63
N HIS A 139 0.50 -12.19 -15.56
CA HIS A 139 0.50 -12.93 -16.82
C HIS A 139 1.79 -12.71 -17.62
N CYS A 140 2.26 -11.48 -17.72
CA CYS A 140 3.54 -11.15 -18.33
C CYS A 140 4.71 -11.84 -17.64
N PHE A 141 4.78 -11.79 -16.30
CA PHE A 141 5.86 -12.38 -15.54
C PHE A 141 5.92 -13.90 -15.67
N GLU A 142 4.79 -14.61 -15.58
CA GLU A 142 4.72 -16.04 -15.77
C GLU A 142 5.12 -16.45 -17.22
N LYS A 143 4.72 -15.68 -18.22
CA LYS A 143 5.18 -15.89 -19.60
C LYS A 143 6.68 -15.65 -19.76
N ILE A 144 7.22 -14.60 -19.17
CA ILE A 144 8.66 -14.31 -19.17
C ILE A 144 9.46 -15.49 -18.59
N LYS A 145 9.03 -16.03 -17.46
CA LYS A 145 9.67 -17.21 -16.84
C LYS A 145 9.60 -18.43 -17.76
N ARG A 146 8.42 -18.71 -18.32
CA ARG A 146 8.19 -19.88 -19.22
C ARG A 146 9.02 -19.81 -20.51
N LEU A 147 9.13 -18.62 -21.11
CA LEU A 147 9.90 -18.40 -22.33
C LEU A 147 11.40 -18.27 -22.10
N GLY A 148 11.82 -18.15 -20.84
CA GLY A 148 13.22 -17.95 -20.47
C GLY A 148 13.64 -16.47 -20.49
N ILE A 149 13.97 -15.94 -19.31
CA ILE A 149 14.28 -14.52 -19.09
C ILE A 149 15.38 -14.01 -20.03
N HIS A 150 16.37 -14.85 -20.36
CA HIS A 150 17.48 -14.50 -21.24
C HIS A 150 17.05 -14.16 -22.67
N ASN A 151 15.90 -14.64 -23.14
CA ASN A 151 15.39 -14.33 -24.48
C ASN A 151 14.85 -12.90 -24.59
N PHE A 152 14.57 -12.26 -23.45
CA PHE A 152 14.09 -10.87 -23.38
C PHE A 152 15.22 -9.83 -23.27
N ARG A 153 16.47 -10.25 -23.30
CA ARG A 153 17.65 -9.36 -23.20
C ARG A 153 17.61 -8.12 -24.09
N PRO A 154 17.24 -8.20 -25.36
CA PRO A 154 17.22 -7.02 -26.22
C PRO A 154 16.20 -5.96 -25.79
N TYR A 155 15.22 -6.34 -24.99
CA TYR A 155 14.06 -5.52 -24.60
C TYR A 155 14.17 -4.92 -23.20
N SER A 156 15.39 -4.77 -22.65
CA SER A 156 15.62 -4.22 -21.31
C SER A 156 14.81 -4.94 -20.23
N ILE A 157 14.94 -6.26 -20.20
CA ILE A 157 14.17 -7.13 -19.28
C ILE A 157 14.35 -6.76 -17.81
N ASP A 158 15.51 -6.25 -17.40
CA ASP A 158 15.79 -5.73 -16.08
C ASP A 158 14.84 -4.57 -15.70
N GLN A 159 14.58 -3.66 -16.62
CA GLN A 159 13.63 -2.57 -16.44
C GLN A 159 12.18 -3.07 -16.38
N ILE A 160 11.82 -4.02 -17.23
CA ILE A 160 10.49 -4.65 -17.21
C ILE A 160 10.26 -5.34 -15.87
N LEU A 161 11.20 -6.14 -15.40
CA LEU A 161 11.10 -6.83 -14.10
C LEU A 161 11.10 -5.85 -12.93
N LEU A 162 11.89 -4.76 -12.99
CA LEU A 162 11.85 -3.69 -11.98
C LEU A 162 10.46 -3.09 -11.86
N GLN A 163 9.81 -2.79 -12.97
CA GLN A 163 8.49 -2.17 -12.94
C GLN A 163 7.39 -3.15 -12.53
N ILE A 164 7.44 -4.40 -12.99
CA ILE A 164 6.52 -5.45 -12.54
C ILE A 164 6.68 -5.69 -11.04
N GLY A 165 7.91 -5.87 -10.56
CA GLY A 165 8.23 -6.08 -9.15
C GLY A 165 7.83 -4.88 -8.28
N GLY A 166 8.07 -3.65 -8.77
CA GLY A 166 7.64 -2.42 -8.11
C GLY A 166 6.13 -2.30 -7.97
N ASN A 167 5.37 -2.74 -8.96
CA ASN A 167 3.91 -2.79 -8.88
C ASN A 167 3.43 -3.86 -7.87
N PHE A 168 4.02 -5.05 -7.86
CA PHE A 168 3.69 -6.06 -6.85
C PHE A 168 3.98 -5.54 -5.44
N TYR A 169 5.11 -4.86 -5.24
CA TYR A 169 5.44 -4.22 -3.97
C TYR A 169 4.41 -3.16 -3.57
N ALA A 170 4.05 -2.27 -4.50
CA ALA A 170 3.05 -1.23 -4.25
C ALA A 170 1.66 -1.80 -3.89
N LEU A 171 1.35 -3.00 -4.38
CA LEU A 171 0.12 -3.72 -4.11
C LEU A 171 0.20 -4.65 -2.88
N GLY A 172 1.35 -4.69 -2.20
CA GLY A 172 1.58 -5.47 -0.99
C GLY A 172 1.87 -6.96 -1.22
N ASP A 173 2.08 -7.39 -2.47
CA ASP A 173 2.52 -8.75 -2.78
C ASP A 173 4.06 -8.83 -2.74
N TYR A 174 4.60 -8.85 -1.53
CA TYR A 174 6.04 -8.82 -1.29
C TYR A 174 6.78 -10.06 -1.80
N ASP A 175 6.12 -11.21 -1.81
CA ASP A 175 6.72 -12.46 -2.29
C ASP A 175 6.96 -12.42 -3.80
N LYS A 176 5.94 -12.04 -4.58
CA LYS A 176 6.09 -11.87 -6.04
C LYS A 176 7.00 -10.70 -6.41
N ALA A 177 6.93 -9.60 -5.65
CA ALA A 177 7.84 -8.48 -5.83
C ALA A 177 9.30 -8.93 -5.68
N LEU A 178 9.60 -9.65 -4.60
CA LEU A 178 10.96 -10.14 -4.32
C LEU A 178 11.41 -11.15 -5.38
N GLU A 179 10.55 -12.08 -5.80
CA GLU A 179 10.84 -13.04 -6.88
C GLU A 179 11.26 -12.32 -8.16
N CYS A 180 10.46 -11.36 -8.61
CA CYS A 180 10.74 -10.53 -9.80
C CYS A 180 12.07 -9.78 -9.70
N LEU A 181 12.29 -9.12 -8.55
CA LEU A 181 13.45 -8.22 -8.35
C LEU A 181 14.75 -9.01 -8.18
N LEU A 182 14.72 -10.19 -7.56
CA LEU A 182 15.89 -11.06 -7.45
C LEU A 182 16.30 -11.61 -8.83
N GLU A 183 15.34 -11.93 -9.69
CA GLU A 183 15.65 -12.29 -11.08
C GLU A 183 16.30 -11.10 -11.83
N ALA A 184 15.79 -9.88 -11.63
CA ALA A 184 16.38 -8.68 -12.19
C ALA A 184 17.82 -8.41 -11.65
N GLU A 185 18.06 -8.61 -10.34
CA GLU A 185 19.39 -8.48 -9.72
C GLU A 185 20.36 -9.49 -10.31
N ASN A 186 19.94 -10.73 -10.56
CA ASN A 186 20.78 -11.76 -11.16
C ASN A 186 21.22 -11.40 -12.59
N LEU A 187 20.35 -10.78 -13.38
CA LEU A 187 20.71 -10.27 -14.70
C LEU A 187 21.79 -9.17 -14.64
N ASN A 188 21.67 -8.28 -13.65
CA ASN A 188 22.63 -7.19 -13.47
C ASN A 188 24.03 -7.69 -13.04
N LYS A 189 24.12 -8.77 -12.25
CA LYS A 189 25.40 -9.39 -11.88
C LYS A 189 26.22 -9.87 -13.08
N SER A 190 25.58 -10.22 -14.17
CA SER A 190 26.25 -10.69 -15.40
C SER A 190 26.88 -9.59 -16.24
N LYS A 191 26.85 -8.33 -15.81
CA LYS A 191 27.38 -7.10 -16.47
C LYS A 191 26.92 -6.85 -17.91
N LEU A 192 25.91 -7.59 -18.40
CA LEU A 192 25.57 -7.60 -19.83
C LEU A 192 24.52 -6.54 -20.21
N TYR A 193 23.74 -5.99 -19.26
CA TYR A 193 22.56 -5.15 -19.59
C TYR A 193 22.24 -4.00 -18.64
N SER A 194 23.01 -3.75 -17.59
CA SER A 194 22.58 -2.80 -16.57
C SER A 194 22.94 -1.36 -16.88
N SER A 195 21.92 -0.53 -16.96
CA SER A 195 22.06 0.84 -16.51
C SER A 195 22.32 0.82 -15.00
N PRO A 196 23.39 1.43 -14.47
CA PRO A 196 23.61 1.52 -13.02
C PRO A 196 22.42 2.11 -12.27
N HIS A 197 21.65 2.97 -12.92
CA HIS A 197 20.41 3.52 -12.42
C HIS A 197 19.35 2.44 -12.15
N ILE A 198 19.08 1.57 -13.12
CA ILE A 198 18.12 0.46 -12.98
C ILE A 198 18.57 -0.49 -11.88
N HIS A 199 19.86 -0.82 -11.81
CA HIS A 199 20.41 -1.67 -10.76
C HIS A 199 20.21 -1.07 -9.37
N THR A 200 20.47 0.23 -9.21
CA THR A 200 20.23 0.94 -7.93
C THR A 200 18.76 0.87 -7.51
N LEU A 201 17.83 1.08 -8.45
CA LEU A 201 16.39 0.99 -8.16
C LEU A 201 15.96 -0.42 -7.78
N ILE A 202 16.51 -1.46 -8.44
CA ILE A 202 16.25 -2.87 -8.10
C ILE A 202 16.70 -3.14 -6.67
N LEU A 203 17.95 -2.80 -6.32
CA LEU A 203 18.50 -3.00 -4.98
C LEU A 203 17.69 -2.24 -3.91
N ASN A 204 17.26 -1.02 -4.22
CA ASN A 204 16.46 -0.20 -3.31
C ASN A 204 15.07 -0.80 -3.05
N LEU A 205 14.41 -1.35 -4.05
CA LEU A 205 13.13 -2.03 -3.84
C LEU A 205 13.29 -3.33 -3.03
N ILE A 206 14.33 -4.13 -3.30
CA ILE A 206 14.63 -5.32 -2.51
C ILE A 206 14.90 -4.95 -1.05
N GLN A 207 15.70 -3.91 -0.83
CA GLN A 207 15.96 -3.35 0.48
C GLN A 207 14.67 -2.97 1.21
N SER A 208 13.77 -2.25 0.53
CA SER A 208 12.48 -1.79 1.08
C SER A 208 11.58 -2.97 1.47
N ILE A 209 11.52 -4.02 0.64
CA ILE A 209 10.75 -5.23 0.95
C ILE A 209 11.27 -5.90 2.23
N TYR A 210 12.61 -6.06 2.36
CA TYR A 210 13.17 -6.63 3.58
C TYR A 210 12.95 -5.75 4.80
N ALA A 211 12.96 -4.43 4.64
CA ALA A 211 12.67 -3.49 5.73
C ALA A 211 11.22 -3.59 6.19
N ASP A 212 10.26 -3.65 5.27
CA ASP A 212 8.83 -3.82 5.57
C ASP A 212 8.54 -5.17 6.25
N ALA A 213 9.29 -6.21 5.85
CA ALA A 213 9.28 -7.51 6.51
C ALA A 213 10.06 -7.53 7.86
N LYS A 214 10.57 -6.37 8.31
CA LYS A 214 11.41 -6.21 9.52
C LYS A 214 12.69 -7.05 9.53
N ASN A 215 13.14 -7.50 8.37
CA ASN A 215 14.41 -8.20 8.21
C ASN A 215 15.55 -7.19 7.99
N TYR A 216 15.81 -6.39 9.03
CA TYR A 216 16.79 -5.31 8.99
C TYR A 216 18.21 -5.75 8.61
N PRO A 217 18.73 -6.93 9.04
CA PRO A 217 20.05 -7.38 8.59
C PRO A 217 20.17 -7.50 7.08
N LYS A 218 19.16 -8.07 6.40
CA LYS A 218 19.13 -8.14 4.93
C LYS A 218 18.93 -6.77 4.30
N ALA A 219 18.04 -5.93 4.85
CA ALA A 219 17.85 -4.57 4.38
C ALA A 219 19.16 -3.76 4.43
N ILE A 220 19.93 -3.85 5.52
CA ILE A 220 21.25 -3.21 5.67
C ILE A 220 22.20 -3.72 4.59
N ALA A 221 22.29 -5.03 4.37
CA ALA A 221 23.20 -5.60 3.37
C ALA A 221 22.89 -5.08 1.94
N TYR A 222 21.61 -4.86 1.60
CA TYR A 222 21.24 -4.26 0.31
C TYR A 222 21.51 -2.75 0.27
N ALA A 223 21.32 -2.03 1.37
CA ALA A 223 21.68 -0.62 1.48
C ALA A 223 23.21 -0.40 1.34
N GLU A 224 24.00 -1.28 1.91
CA GLU A 224 25.47 -1.25 1.74
C GLU A 224 25.86 -1.49 0.27
N LYS A 225 25.23 -2.44 -0.42
CA LYS A 225 25.45 -2.62 -1.88
C LYS A 225 25.18 -1.34 -2.66
N ILE A 226 24.07 -0.61 -2.36
CA ILE A 226 23.75 0.65 -3.02
C ILE A 226 24.81 1.71 -2.71
N TYR A 227 25.24 1.80 -1.45
CA TYR A 227 26.27 2.76 -1.04
C TYR A 227 27.59 2.56 -1.79
N ASP A 228 27.99 1.29 -2.03
CA ASP A 228 29.25 0.91 -2.65
C ASP A 228 29.21 1.00 -4.18
N LEU A 229 28.00 1.21 -4.78
CA LEU A 229 27.91 1.43 -6.22
C LEU A 229 28.61 2.74 -6.62
N ASN A 230 29.60 2.62 -7.49
CA ASN A 230 30.25 3.80 -8.08
C ASN A 230 29.53 4.22 -9.36
N LEU A 231 28.59 5.16 -9.24
CA LEU A 231 27.78 5.65 -10.36
C LEU A 231 28.49 6.73 -11.18
N ASN A 232 29.62 7.27 -10.69
CA ASN A 232 30.37 8.34 -11.38
C ASN A 232 31.11 7.87 -12.64
N GLN A 233 31.29 6.56 -12.83
CA GLN A 233 31.98 6.01 -14.01
C GLN A 233 31.22 6.19 -15.32
N TYR A 234 29.91 6.58 -15.24
CA TYR A 234 29.02 6.53 -16.39
C TYR A 234 28.56 7.92 -16.88
N ASP A 235 28.64 8.96 -16.05
CA ASP A 235 28.23 10.32 -16.45
C ASP A 235 28.68 11.36 -15.40
N ALA A 236 29.54 12.28 -15.80
CA ALA A 236 30.03 13.38 -14.92
C ALA A 236 28.90 14.32 -14.49
N ASP A 237 27.85 14.46 -15.30
CA ASP A 237 26.69 15.32 -15.01
C ASP A 237 25.76 14.73 -13.94
N ARG A 238 26.00 13.49 -13.50
CA ARG A 238 25.19 12.78 -12.51
C ARG A 238 25.82 12.69 -11.12
N LEU A 239 26.76 13.56 -10.80
CA LEU A 239 27.39 13.60 -9.48
C LEU A 239 26.37 13.67 -8.34
N TRP A 240 25.32 14.48 -8.49
CA TRP A 240 24.22 14.55 -7.52
C TRP A 240 23.52 13.23 -7.33
N TYR A 241 23.29 12.46 -8.37
CA TYR A 241 22.63 11.17 -8.32
C TYR A 241 23.39 10.16 -7.45
N ASN A 242 24.72 10.09 -7.60
CA ASN A 242 25.56 9.24 -6.76
C ASN A 242 25.54 9.68 -5.28
N ILE A 243 25.66 10.98 -5.04
CA ILE A 243 25.59 11.56 -3.69
C ILE A 243 24.24 11.27 -3.05
N PHE A 244 23.14 11.41 -3.81
CA PHE A 244 21.79 11.13 -3.37
C PHE A 244 21.64 9.68 -2.87
N TRP A 245 22.04 8.70 -3.67
CA TRP A 245 21.91 7.29 -3.31
C TRP A 245 22.82 6.90 -2.14
N GLN A 246 24.04 7.40 -2.10
CA GLN A 246 24.93 7.17 -0.97
C GLN A 246 24.43 7.79 0.34
N GLY A 247 23.83 8.98 0.23
CA GLY A 247 23.19 9.64 1.37
C GLY A 247 21.96 8.85 1.84
N LEU A 248 21.06 8.50 0.93
CA LEU A 248 19.83 7.74 1.22
C LEU A 248 20.15 6.39 1.87
N SER A 249 21.05 5.61 1.28
CA SER A 249 21.45 4.31 1.84
C SER A 249 22.02 4.43 3.24
N SER A 250 22.81 5.49 3.51
CA SER A 250 23.33 5.73 4.87
C SER A 250 22.20 6.03 5.86
N LEU A 251 21.18 6.79 5.45
CA LEU A 251 20.03 7.10 6.30
C LEU A 251 19.14 5.87 6.53
N ASP A 252 18.96 5.04 5.52
CA ASP A 252 18.22 3.80 5.64
C ASP A 252 18.89 2.85 6.63
N ILE A 253 20.22 2.67 6.52
CA ILE A 253 21.00 1.90 7.49
C ILE A 253 20.85 2.49 8.90
N ALA A 254 20.89 3.82 9.03
CA ALA A 254 20.70 4.48 10.32
C ALA A 254 19.34 4.17 10.92
N MET A 255 18.28 4.19 10.11
CA MET A 255 16.93 3.85 10.54
C MET A 255 16.77 2.38 10.90
N TYR A 256 17.36 1.46 10.14
CA TYR A 256 17.31 0.03 10.48
C TYR A 256 18.06 -0.27 11.78
N LEU A 257 19.21 0.37 11.99
CA LEU A 257 19.95 0.29 13.25
C LEU A 257 19.15 0.88 14.41
N PHE A 258 18.42 1.96 14.17
CA PHE A 258 17.50 2.56 15.15
C PHE A 258 16.40 1.57 15.56
N GLU A 259 15.75 0.92 14.60
CA GLU A 259 14.70 -0.09 14.87
C GLU A 259 15.26 -1.35 15.58
N MET A 260 16.56 -1.65 15.38
CA MET A 260 17.28 -2.70 16.09
C MET A 260 17.80 -2.27 17.49
N GLY A 261 17.59 -1.01 17.89
CA GLY A 261 18.05 -0.45 19.17
C GLY A 261 19.53 -0.05 19.22
N ASN A 262 20.24 -0.06 18.09
CA ASN A 262 21.66 0.30 18.01
C ASN A 262 21.84 1.78 17.63
N PHE A 263 21.52 2.67 18.58
CA PHE A 263 21.41 4.10 18.31
C PHE A 263 22.77 4.77 18.04
N GLU A 264 23.85 4.38 18.73
CA GLU A 264 25.19 4.97 18.54
C GLU A 264 25.75 4.68 17.15
N LYS A 265 25.57 3.42 16.67
CA LYS A 265 25.96 3.07 15.32
C LYS A 265 25.06 3.75 14.30
N GLY A 266 23.76 3.84 14.59
CA GLY A 266 22.78 4.55 13.78
C GLY A 266 23.12 6.03 13.61
N GLU A 267 23.55 6.73 14.67
CA GLU A 267 23.97 8.12 14.61
C GLU A 267 25.12 8.33 13.62
N LYS A 268 26.14 7.48 13.65
CA LYS A 268 27.28 7.58 12.72
C LYS A 268 26.85 7.51 11.27
N TYR A 269 25.90 6.62 10.95
CA TYR A 269 25.34 6.51 9.60
C TYR A 269 24.44 7.69 9.23
N ALA A 270 23.65 8.21 10.18
CA ALA A 270 22.82 9.39 9.96
C ALA A 270 23.66 10.65 9.71
N ASP A 271 24.72 10.87 10.52
CA ASP A 271 25.68 11.96 10.30
C ASP A 271 26.35 11.86 8.93
N ARG A 272 26.78 10.64 8.53
CA ARG A 272 27.35 10.39 7.21
C ARG A 272 26.40 10.74 6.08
N GLY A 273 25.13 10.32 6.19
CA GLY A 273 24.10 10.62 5.20
C GLY A 273 23.81 12.12 5.12
N TYR A 274 23.63 12.76 6.27
CA TYR A 274 23.42 14.21 6.33
C TYR A 274 24.60 15.02 5.77
N ALA A 275 25.85 14.61 6.08
CA ALA A 275 27.03 15.28 5.55
C ALA A 275 27.10 15.27 4.02
N LYS A 276 26.65 14.17 3.37
CA LYS A 276 26.55 14.07 1.91
C LYS A 276 25.61 15.13 1.34
N TYR A 277 24.45 15.32 1.93
CA TYR A 277 23.45 16.29 1.46
C TYR A 277 23.79 17.73 1.82
N LYS A 278 24.33 17.96 3.02
CA LYS A 278 24.77 19.28 3.48
C LYS A 278 25.83 19.88 2.56
N ALA A 279 26.75 19.06 2.05
CA ALA A 279 27.79 19.50 1.11
C ALA A 279 27.24 19.95 -0.27
N GLN A 280 26.01 19.56 -0.60
CA GLN A 280 25.33 19.86 -1.87
C GLN A 280 24.06 20.71 -1.68
N GLU A 281 23.91 21.33 -0.51
CA GLU A 281 22.71 22.10 -0.18
C GLU A 281 22.49 23.24 -1.16
N ASP A 282 21.34 23.23 -1.83
CA ASP A 282 20.89 24.23 -2.76
C ASP A 282 19.38 24.42 -2.58
N ILE A 283 19.03 25.56 -1.98
CA ILE A 283 17.65 25.90 -1.60
C ILE A 283 16.72 26.05 -2.82
N ASN A 284 17.28 26.34 -4.00
CA ASN A 284 16.52 26.48 -5.23
C ASN A 284 16.26 25.12 -5.91
N ASN A 285 16.89 24.05 -5.45
CA ASN A 285 16.68 22.72 -5.96
C ASN A 285 15.80 21.90 -5.02
N PRO A 286 14.52 21.67 -5.35
CA PRO A 286 13.58 20.94 -4.47
C PRO A 286 14.04 19.54 -4.06
N GLU A 287 14.73 18.82 -4.94
CA GLU A 287 15.21 17.46 -4.65
C GLU A 287 16.28 17.47 -3.55
N LYS A 288 17.21 18.42 -3.61
CA LYS A 288 18.25 18.60 -2.59
C LYS A 288 17.68 19.03 -1.27
N VAL A 289 16.67 19.93 -1.29
CA VAL A 289 15.95 20.36 -0.06
C VAL A 289 15.23 19.19 0.60
N VAL A 290 14.53 18.36 -0.18
CA VAL A 290 13.83 17.17 0.32
C VAL A 290 14.81 16.18 0.91
N ALA A 291 15.93 15.90 0.24
CA ALA A 291 16.96 14.98 0.74
C ALA A 291 17.57 15.45 2.08
N ALA A 292 17.89 16.75 2.18
CA ALA A 292 18.40 17.34 3.42
C ALA A 292 17.35 17.31 4.55
N PHE A 293 16.09 17.55 4.25
CA PHE A 293 14.98 17.45 5.21
C PHE A 293 14.87 16.03 5.78
N ASP A 294 14.85 15.00 4.94
CA ASP A 294 14.75 13.62 5.39
C ASP A 294 15.96 13.19 6.21
N ALA A 295 17.16 13.63 5.82
CA ALA A 295 18.38 13.35 6.58
C ALA A 295 18.33 13.96 8.00
N LEU A 296 17.91 15.21 8.10
CA LEU A 296 17.75 15.89 9.39
C LEU A 296 16.71 15.20 10.27
N HIS A 297 15.60 14.73 9.68
CA HIS A 297 14.58 13.99 10.43
C HIS A 297 15.15 12.73 11.07
N VAL A 298 15.91 11.92 10.31
CA VAL A 298 16.55 10.70 10.82
C VAL A 298 17.54 11.03 11.92
N LEU A 299 18.38 12.03 11.71
CA LEU A 299 19.38 12.46 12.66
C LEU A 299 18.76 12.96 13.98
N ILE A 300 17.72 13.77 13.89
CA ILE A 300 16.97 14.27 15.05
C ILE A 300 16.37 13.10 15.83
N LYS A 301 15.71 12.16 15.15
CA LYS A 301 15.08 10.98 15.77
C LYS A 301 16.09 10.19 16.61
N ILE A 302 17.28 9.96 16.05
CA ILE A 302 18.34 9.21 16.73
C ILE A 302 18.92 10.00 17.89
N LYS A 303 19.24 11.30 17.70
CA LYS A 303 19.80 12.16 18.76
C LYS A 303 18.84 12.34 19.93
N LEU A 304 17.54 12.38 19.69
CA LEU A 304 16.52 12.38 20.74
C LEU A 304 16.58 11.10 21.59
N LYS A 305 16.74 9.94 20.98
CA LYS A 305 16.89 8.67 21.71
C LYS A 305 18.19 8.59 22.50
N LEU A 306 19.25 9.25 22.04
CA LEU A 306 20.53 9.37 22.74
C LEU A 306 20.54 10.48 23.81
N GLY A 307 19.45 11.24 23.99
CA GLY A 307 19.33 12.32 24.97
C GLY A 307 20.10 13.59 24.62
N LYS A 308 20.57 13.74 23.37
CA LYS A 308 21.41 14.88 22.92
C LYS A 308 20.59 16.12 22.60
N LEU A 309 19.76 16.60 23.53
CA LEU A 309 18.77 17.66 23.32
C LEU A 309 19.36 18.98 22.81
N ASN A 310 20.57 19.34 23.28
CA ASN A 310 21.25 20.57 22.85
C ASN A 310 21.64 20.57 21.37
N GLU A 311 21.86 19.38 20.80
CA GLU A 311 22.18 19.21 19.38
C GLU A 311 20.89 19.17 18.50
N VAL A 312 19.76 18.83 19.09
CA VAL A 312 18.48 18.67 18.39
C VAL A 312 17.84 20.01 18.04
N GLU A 313 17.88 20.98 18.94
CA GLU A 313 17.19 22.27 18.75
C GLU A 313 17.63 23.04 17.48
N PRO A 314 18.94 23.18 17.19
CA PRO A 314 19.36 23.83 15.96
C PRO A 314 18.96 23.04 14.70
N LEU A 315 18.90 21.70 14.79
CA LEU A 315 18.45 20.86 13.68
C LEU A 315 16.96 21.04 13.41
N LEU A 316 16.12 21.12 14.44
CA LEU A 316 14.68 21.39 14.29
C LEU A 316 14.42 22.74 13.61
N LYS A 317 15.13 23.80 14.01
CA LYS A 317 15.04 25.12 13.36
C LYS A 317 15.40 25.05 11.87
N LYS A 318 16.41 24.24 11.53
CA LYS A 318 16.82 24.04 10.14
C LYS A 318 15.75 23.28 9.35
N VAL A 319 15.16 22.25 9.92
CA VAL A 319 14.06 21.50 9.28
C VAL A 319 12.84 22.38 9.03
N GLU A 320 12.48 23.25 10.00
CA GLU A 320 11.40 24.21 9.86
C GLU A 320 11.64 25.17 8.69
N PHE A 321 12.86 25.66 8.55
CA PHE A 321 13.27 26.49 7.43
C PHE A 321 13.17 25.74 6.10
N LEU A 322 13.69 24.51 6.00
CA LEU A 322 13.62 23.72 4.77
C LEU A 322 12.19 23.37 4.36
N LYS A 323 11.29 23.15 5.33
CA LYS A 323 9.87 22.88 5.08
C LYS A 323 9.22 23.95 4.20
N THR A 324 9.59 25.23 4.37
CA THR A 324 9.01 26.33 3.58
C THR A 324 9.38 26.29 2.11
N HIS A 325 10.42 25.52 1.74
CA HIS A 325 10.94 25.36 0.39
C HIS A 325 10.57 24.02 -0.27
N ILE A 326 9.79 23.18 0.41
CA ILE A 326 9.33 21.91 -0.13
C ILE A 326 8.00 22.14 -0.88
N PRO A 327 7.92 21.83 -2.18
CA PRO A 327 6.66 21.94 -2.90
C PRO A 327 5.65 20.90 -2.39
N LEU A 328 4.47 21.35 -2.01
CA LEU A 328 3.38 20.50 -1.47
C LEU A 328 2.63 19.72 -2.57
N SER A 329 3.06 19.79 -3.81
CA SER A 329 2.35 19.25 -4.97
C SER A 329 2.43 17.72 -5.16
N THR A 330 3.25 17.01 -4.38
CA THR A 330 3.42 15.56 -4.50
C THR A 330 2.91 14.84 -3.25
N GLU A 331 2.28 13.68 -3.41
CA GLU A 331 1.82 12.84 -2.27
C GLU A 331 2.95 12.52 -1.27
N ALA A 332 4.16 12.29 -1.77
CA ALA A 332 5.33 12.04 -0.93
C ALA A 332 5.64 13.19 0.05
N ASN A 333 5.27 14.41 -0.27
CA ASN A 333 5.55 15.58 0.55
C ASN A 333 4.52 15.80 1.67
N TYR A 334 3.35 15.16 1.62
CA TYR A 334 2.35 15.24 2.70
C TYR A 334 2.84 14.63 4.02
N PHE A 335 3.72 13.64 3.98
CA PHE A 335 4.32 13.04 5.18
C PHE A 335 5.40 13.90 5.84
N LYS A 336 5.90 14.93 5.17
CA LYS A 336 6.96 15.78 5.70
C LYS A 336 6.54 16.57 6.94
N PRO A 337 5.36 17.27 6.96
CA PRO A 337 4.86 17.92 8.16
C PRO A 337 4.64 16.94 9.32
N LEU A 338 4.13 15.74 9.07
CA LEU A 338 3.92 14.72 10.09
C LEU A 338 5.24 14.34 10.78
N LYS A 339 6.28 14.04 9.99
CA LYS A 339 7.61 13.73 10.51
C LYS A 339 8.19 14.86 11.35
N LEU A 340 8.03 16.10 10.90
CA LEU A 340 8.51 17.28 11.64
C LEU A 340 7.76 17.44 12.97
N TYR A 341 6.44 17.39 12.97
CA TYR A 341 5.65 17.55 14.19
C TYR A 341 5.89 16.42 15.18
N GLN A 342 6.08 15.19 14.72
CA GLN A 342 6.49 14.08 15.59
C GLN A 342 7.85 14.32 16.24
N ASN A 343 8.81 14.90 15.51
CA ASN A 343 10.10 15.30 16.10
C ASN A 343 9.93 16.38 17.17
N TYR A 344 9.03 17.34 16.98
CA TYR A 344 8.72 18.35 17.99
C TYR A 344 8.04 17.75 19.22
N VAL A 345 7.09 16.83 19.03
CA VAL A 345 6.48 16.09 20.16
C VAL A 345 7.58 15.44 21.00
N ASN A 346 8.40 14.60 20.37
CA ASN A 346 9.46 13.85 21.04
C ASN A 346 10.49 14.77 21.73
N TYR A 347 10.82 15.92 21.10
CA TYR A 347 11.74 16.90 21.65
C TYR A 347 11.17 17.59 22.89
N TYR A 348 9.92 18.04 22.85
CA TYR A 348 9.29 18.71 23.98
C TYR A 348 8.96 17.74 25.13
N GLU A 349 8.62 16.48 24.83
CA GLU A 349 8.51 15.42 25.83
C GLU A 349 9.85 15.20 26.56
N ALA A 350 10.94 15.10 25.81
CA ALA A 350 12.27 14.94 26.38
C ALA A 350 12.70 16.15 27.22
N LYS A 351 12.23 17.36 26.88
CA LYS A 351 12.40 18.58 27.69
C LYS A 351 11.42 18.69 28.85
N LYS A 352 10.44 17.79 28.98
CA LYS A 352 9.34 17.87 29.96
C LYS A 352 8.43 19.11 29.78
N ASP A 353 8.41 19.68 28.59
CA ASP A 353 7.51 20.78 28.19
C ASP A 353 6.24 20.16 27.57
N TYR A 354 5.38 19.68 28.45
CA TYR A 354 4.18 18.96 28.03
C TYR A 354 3.14 19.85 27.33
N THR A 355 3.18 21.15 27.56
CA THR A 355 2.29 22.11 26.88
C THR A 355 2.58 22.16 25.39
N ASN A 356 3.84 22.33 25.03
CA ASN A 356 4.24 22.32 23.62
C ASN A 356 4.18 20.93 23.00
N ALA A 357 4.53 19.87 23.74
CA ALA A 357 4.38 18.51 23.28
C ALA A 357 2.91 18.21 22.90
N PHE A 358 1.95 18.57 23.75
CA PHE A 358 0.52 18.39 23.47
C PHE A 358 0.05 19.20 22.25
N ARG A 359 0.54 20.43 22.09
CA ARG A 359 0.21 21.25 20.92
C ARG A 359 0.62 20.56 19.61
N TYR A 360 1.85 20.02 19.55
CA TYR A 360 2.32 19.33 18.34
C TYR A 360 1.70 17.96 18.17
N MET A 361 1.38 17.24 19.27
CA MET A 361 0.67 15.96 19.21
C MET A 361 -0.70 16.09 18.55
N LYS A 362 -1.42 17.17 18.85
CA LYS A 362 -2.70 17.48 18.19
C LYS A 362 -2.55 17.66 16.68
N LEU A 363 -1.47 18.32 16.23
CA LEU A 363 -1.18 18.47 14.80
C LEU A 363 -0.80 17.12 14.15
N VAL A 364 -0.13 16.24 14.88
CA VAL A 364 0.18 14.87 14.45
C VAL A 364 -1.11 14.09 14.27
N ASP A 365 -2.02 14.09 15.25
CA ASP A 365 -3.29 13.37 15.19
C ASP A 365 -4.16 13.82 14.01
N GLU A 366 -4.30 15.15 13.81
CA GLU A 366 -5.07 15.71 12.69
C GLU A 366 -4.53 15.25 11.31
N LEU A 367 -3.20 15.21 11.17
CA LEU A 367 -2.55 14.75 9.95
C LEU A 367 -2.63 13.22 9.79
N GLN A 368 -2.47 12.47 10.87
CA GLN A 368 -2.50 11.01 10.88
C GLN A 368 -3.88 10.50 10.52
N ASP A 369 -4.94 11.05 11.10
CA ASP A 369 -6.33 10.75 10.76
C ASP A 369 -6.63 10.96 9.26
N SER A 370 -6.07 12.05 8.70
CA SER A 370 -6.20 12.34 7.26
C SER A 370 -5.50 11.30 6.39
N LEU A 371 -4.35 10.78 6.84
CA LEU A 371 -3.53 9.80 6.13
C LEU A 371 -4.08 8.38 6.28
N GLU A 372 -4.56 8.01 7.48
CA GLU A 372 -5.16 6.69 7.74
C GLU A 372 -6.41 6.46 6.91
N ARG A 373 -7.29 7.45 6.80
CA ARG A 373 -8.46 7.38 5.91
C ARG A 373 -8.11 7.10 4.44
N ARG A 374 -6.92 7.56 3.98
CA ARG A 374 -6.42 7.25 2.64
C ARG A 374 -5.79 5.86 2.58
N ASN A 375 -5.08 5.47 3.64
CA ASN A 375 -4.32 4.21 3.70
C ASN A 375 -5.22 2.99 3.92
N ASP A 376 -6.30 3.13 4.71
CA ASP A 376 -7.27 2.04 4.94
C ASP A 376 -8.06 1.70 3.68
N LYS A 377 -8.44 2.70 2.88
CA LYS A 377 -9.00 2.47 1.55
C LYS A 377 -8.02 1.71 0.65
N ARG A 378 -6.73 2.01 0.74
CA ARG A 378 -5.68 1.35 -0.04
C ARG A 378 -5.42 -0.08 0.41
N LYS A 379 -5.38 -0.33 1.73
CA LYS A 379 -5.23 -1.68 2.31
C LYS A 379 -6.42 -2.58 2.01
N LEU A 380 -7.64 -2.09 2.18
CA LEU A 380 -8.87 -2.82 1.81
C LEU A 380 -8.85 -3.19 0.34
N TRP A 381 -8.48 -2.23 -0.51
CA TRP A 381 -8.36 -2.46 -1.94
C TRP A 381 -7.25 -3.50 -2.27
N GLN A 382 -6.09 -3.45 -1.59
CA GLN A 382 -5.00 -4.42 -1.75
C GLN A 382 -5.44 -5.85 -1.43
N ILE A 383 -6.18 -6.02 -0.30
CA ILE A 383 -6.75 -7.33 0.09
C ILE A 383 -7.77 -7.80 -0.94
N GLU A 384 -8.67 -6.93 -1.38
CA GLU A 384 -9.70 -7.24 -2.37
C GLU A 384 -9.11 -7.59 -3.74
N SER A 385 -8.07 -6.87 -4.16
CA SER A 385 -7.33 -7.13 -5.40
C SER A 385 -6.58 -8.45 -5.36
N ARG A 386 -5.96 -8.80 -4.22
CA ARG A 386 -5.26 -10.08 -4.01
C ARG A 386 -6.23 -11.25 -4.08
N VAL A 387 -7.35 -11.19 -3.38
CA VAL A 387 -8.39 -12.24 -3.40
C VAL A 387 -8.97 -12.42 -4.80
N LYS A 388 -9.22 -11.33 -5.52
CA LYS A 388 -9.74 -11.38 -6.89
C LYS A 388 -8.70 -11.93 -7.88
N ALA A 389 -7.42 -11.58 -7.71
CA ALA A 389 -6.34 -12.09 -8.57
C ALA A 389 -6.10 -13.59 -8.37
N ASP A 390 -6.15 -14.08 -7.14
CA ASP A 390 -6.04 -15.52 -6.85
C ASP A 390 -7.22 -16.30 -7.44
N ASN A 391 -8.42 -15.72 -7.43
CA ASN A 391 -9.58 -16.28 -8.13
C ASN A 391 -9.40 -16.29 -9.65
N TYR A 392 -8.82 -15.24 -10.26
CA TYR A 392 -8.54 -15.22 -11.70
C TYR A 392 -7.43 -16.17 -12.10
N LEU A 393 -6.38 -16.31 -11.30
CA LEU A 393 -5.34 -17.32 -11.53
C LEU A 393 -5.90 -18.75 -11.49
N SER A 394 -6.82 -18.99 -10.56
CA SER A 394 -7.56 -20.24 -10.49
C SER A 394 -8.42 -20.45 -11.74
N GLN A 395 -9.14 -19.42 -12.22
CA GLN A 395 -9.95 -19.46 -13.43
C GLN A 395 -9.10 -19.60 -14.70
N ILE A 396 -7.96 -18.93 -14.80
CA ILE A 396 -7.04 -19.05 -15.94
C ILE A 396 -6.44 -20.46 -15.97
N LYS A 397 -6.03 -21.01 -14.83
CA LYS A 397 -5.53 -22.40 -14.76
C LYS A 397 -6.61 -23.42 -15.11
N SER A 398 -7.86 -23.17 -14.68
CA SER A 398 -8.99 -24.02 -15.08
C SER A 398 -9.33 -23.88 -16.58
N ALA A 399 -9.29 -22.68 -17.13
CA ALA A 399 -9.54 -22.43 -18.56
C ALA A 399 -8.41 -22.98 -19.47
N GLU A 400 -7.14 -22.89 -19.06
CA GLU A 400 -6.02 -23.53 -19.78
C GLU A 400 -6.09 -25.06 -19.70
N ALA A 401 -6.52 -25.60 -18.53
CA ALA A 401 -6.78 -27.03 -18.38
C ALA A 401 -7.96 -27.49 -19.26
N GLU A 402 -8.99 -26.64 -19.33
CA GLU A 402 -10.17 -26.87 -20.16
C GLU A 402 -9.85 -26.81 -21.66
N ASN A 403 -9.03 -25.87 -22.11
CA ASN A 403 -8.55 -25.78 -23.48
C ASN A 403 -7.69 -26.98 -23.88
N ARG A 404 -6.79 -27.45 -23.02
CA ARG A 404 -6.02 -28.70 -23.25
C ARG A 404 -6.91 -29.92 -23.25
N LEU A 405 -7.96 -29.91 -22.41
CA LEU A 405 -8.96 -30.97 -22.39
C LEU A 405 -9.77 -30.97 -23.70
N GLN A 406 -10.21 -29.82 -24.19
CA GLN A 406 -10.92 -29.67 -25.44
C GLN A 406 -10.07 -30.09 -26.65
N GLU A 407 -8.77 -29.78 -26.68
CA GLU A 407 -7.86 -30.27 -27.73
C GLU A 407 -7.71 -31.81 -27.72
N ARG A 408 -7.58 -32.40 -26.52
CA ARG A 408 -7.54 -33.87 -26.38
C ARG A 408 -8.86 -34.51 -26.76
N LEU A 409 -9.98 -33.89 -26.39
CA LEU A 409 -11.32 -34.38 -26.77
C LEU A 409 -11.58 -34.26 -28.25
N ARG A 410 -11.11 -33.17 -28.90
CA ARG A 410 -11.19 -33.02 -30.38
C ARG A 410 -10.38 -34.07 -31.10
N ASN A 411 -9.19 -34.38 -30.63
CA ASN A 411 -8.35 -35.44 -31.21
C ASN A 411 -8.92 -36.84 -30.95
N LEU A 412 -9.54 -37.08 -29.80
CA LEU A 412 -10.27 -38.30 -29.49
C LEU A 412 -11.54 -38.45 -30.33
N ALA A 413 -12.28 -37.36 -30.60
CA ALA A 413 -13.46 -37.38 -31.47
C ALA A 413 -13.13 -37.69 -32.92
N LEU A 414 -11.96 -37.29 -33.42
CA LEU A 414 -11.45 -37.68 -34.75
C LEU A 414 -11.11 -39.18 -34.82
N ILE A 415 -10.58 -39.76 -33.76
CA ILE A 415 -10.27 -41.19 -33.65
C ILE A 415 -11.57 -42.00 -33.48
N THR A 416 -12.57 -41.50 -32.74
CA THR A 416 -13.84 -42.19 -32.52
C THR A 416 -14.77 -42.15 -33.73
N LEU A 417 -14.62 -41.19 -34.66
CA LEU A 417 -15.34 -41.19 -35.94
C LEU A 417 -15.00 -42.43 -36.80
N VAL A 418 -13.78 -42.96 -36.61
CA VAL A 418 -13.30 -44.18 -37.27
C VAL A 418 -13.82 -45.46 -36.58
N LEU A 419 -14.23 -45.35 -35.31
CA LEU A 419 -14.66 -46.50 -34.48
C LEU A 419 -16.17 -46.56 -34.21
N PHE A 420 -17.01 -45.97 -35.09
CA PHE A 420 -18.46 -45.83 -34.92
C PHE A 420 -19.25 -47.16 -34.66
N GLY A 421 -18.65 -48.34 -34.94
CA GLY A 421 -19.26 -49.63 -34.66
C GLY A 421 -19.26 -50.11 -33.20
N ALA A 422 -18.47 -49.44 -32.31
CA ALA A 422 -18.34 -49.81 -30.88
C ALA A 422 -19.13 -48.91 -29.93
N ILE A 423 -19.84 -47.89 -30.46
CA ILE A 423 -20.38 -46.74 -29.69
C ILE A 423 -21.50 -47.11 -28.71
N ALA A 424 -22.36 -48.05 -29.05
CA ALA A 424 -23.51 -48.37 -28.18
C ALA A 424 -23.08 -48.94 -26.82
N PHE A 425 -21.99 -49.67 -26.74
CA PHE A 425 -21.46 -50.24 -25.51
C PHE A 425 -20.66 -49.20 -24.67
N VAL A 426 -19.94 -48.31 -25.38
CA VAL A 426 -19.15 -47.23 -24.73
C VAL A 426 -20.07 -46.15 -24.12
N VAL A 427 -21.18 -45.79 -24.82
CA VAL A 427 -22.16 -44.80 -24.32
C VAL A 427 -22.83 -45.29 -23.04
N TYR A 428 -23.22 -46.55 -22.96
CA TYR A 428 -23.81 -47.11 -21.74
C TYR A 428 -22.84 -47.09 -20.54
N ARG A 429 -21.57 -47.43 -20.78
CA ARG A 429 -20.53 -47.34 -19.73
C ARG A 429 -20.24 -45.88 -19.32
N ARG A 430 -20.33 -44.94 -20.27
CA ARG A 430 -20.07 -43.52 -19.99
C ARG A 430 -21.15 -42.93 -19.11
N ILE A 431 -22.45 -43.13 -19.39
CA ILE A 431 -23.56 -42.64 -18.57
C ILE A 431 -23.45 -43.12 -17.10
N LYS A 432 -23.01 -44.36 -16.90
CA LYS A 432 -22.80 -44.93 -15.56
C LYS A 432 -21.62 -44.26 -14.83
N LYS A 433 -20.57 -43.85 -15.59
CA LYS A 433 -19.40 -43.14 -15.02
C LYS A 433 -19.70 -41.68 -14.71
N ASP A 434 -20.53 -41.02 -15.54
CA ASP A 434 -20.91 -39.63 -15.34
C ASP A 434 -21.78 -39.45 -14.08
N ASN A 435 -22.69 -40.40 -13.80
CA ASN A 435 -23.47 -40.43 -12.56
C ASN A 435 -22.58 -40.60 -11.30
N GLN A 436 -21.48 -41.32 -11.39
CA GLN A 436 -20.52 -41.46 -10.30
C GLN A 436 -19.71 -40.16 -10.08
N THR A 437 -19.43 -39.44 -11.20
CA THR A 437 -18.67 -38.16 -11.15
C THR A 437 -19.50 -37.04 -10.54
N ILE A 438 -20.80 -36.96 -10.89
CA ILE A 438 -21.75 -35.99 -10.33
C ILE A 438 -21.89 -36.15 -8.81
N THR A 439 -21.94 -37.42 -8.36
CA THR A 439 -22.00 -37.70 -6.90
C THR A 439 -20.73 -37.24 -6.19
N LYS A 440 -19.55 -37.43 -6.80
CA LYS A 440 -18.27 -36.96 -6.25
C LYS A 440 -18.14 -35.45 -6.23
N GLN A 441 -18.63 -34.77 -7.27
CA GLN A 441 -18.61 -33.28 -7.30
C GLN A 441 -19.51 -32.66 -6.26
N LYS A 442 -20.66 -33.28 -5.95
CA LYS A 442 -21.56 -32.86 -4.89
C LYS A 442 -20.87 -32.91 -3.51
N THR A 443 -20.15 -34.00 -3.26
CA THR A 443 -19.41 -34.17 -1.98
C THR A 443 -18.26 -33.15 -1.84
N LEU A 444 -17.57 -32.84 -2.94
CA LEU A 444 -16.50 -31.82 -2.94
C LEU A 444 -17.03 -30.39 -2.71
N LEU A 445 -18.23 -30.08 -3.22
CA LEU A 445 -18.87 -28.78 -3.01
C LEU A 445 -19.31 -28.61 -1.55
N GLU A 446 -19.86 -29.67 -0.96
CA GLU A 446 -20.25 -29.68 0.46
C GLU A 446 -19.02 -29.52 1.39
N GLN A 447 -17.89 -30.15 1.04
CA GLN A 447 -16.62 -29.93 1.76
C GLN A 447 -16.10 -28.49 1.64
N SER A 448 -16.15 -27.90 0.44
CA SER A 448 -15.70 -26.53 0.21
C SER A 448 -16.53 -25.48 0.96
N LEU A 449 -17.82 -25.73 1.15
CA LEU A 449 -18.69 -24.91 1.98
C LEU A 449 -18.27 -24.97 3.47
N GLY A 450 -18.00 -26.17 3.98
CA GLY A 450 -17.53 -26.36 5.35
C GLY A 450 -16.16 -25.70 5.62
N GLU A 451 -15.27 -25.71 4.61
CA GLU A 451 -13.96 -25.01 4.72
C GLU A 451 -14.12 -23.48 4.78
N LYS A 452 -15.04 -22.91 4.00
CA LYS A 452 -15.32 -21.46 4.04
C LYS A 452 -15.89 -21.02 5.40
N GLU A 453 -16.78 -21.80 5.98
CA GLU A 453 -17.31 -21.51 7.32
C GLU A 453 -16.21 -21.59 8.39
N ASN A 454 -15.33 -22.59 8.29
CA ASN A 454 -14.18 -22.70 9.19
C ASN A 454 -13.19 -21.53 9.02
N MET A 455 -13.01 -21.05 7.78
CA MET A 455 -12.12 -19.90 7.50
C MET A 455 -12.66 -18.59 8.08
N LEU A 456 -13.97 -18.35 7.97
CA LEU A 456 -14.61 -17.20 8.61
C LEU A 456 -14.45 -17.25 10.14
N ARG A 457 -14.62 -18.44 10.73
CA ARG A 457 -14.37 -18.64 12.17
C ARG A 457 -12.92 -18.29 12.54
N GLU A 458 -11.94 -18.75 11.78
CA GLU A 458 -10.53 -18.45 12.03
C GLU A 458 -10.22 -16.95 11.92
N ILE A 459 -10.83 -16.24 10.96
CA ILE A 459 -10.69 -14.78 10.84
C ILE A 459 -11.17 -14.07 12.12
N HIS A 460 -12.35 -14.43 12.62
CA HIS A 460 -12.88 -13.84 13.84
C HIS A 460 -12.02 -14.18 15.07
N HIS A 461 -11.49 -15.41 15.15
CA HIS A 461 -10.53 -15.79 16.20
C HIS A 461 -9.27 -14.94 16.18
N ARG A 462 -8.72 -14.70 14.99
CA ARG A 462 -7.53 -13.86 14.85
C ARG A 462 -7.81 -12.40 15.20
N ILE A 463 -8.95 -11.87 14.79
CA ILE A 463 -9.35 -10.50 15.16
C ILE A 463 -9.45 -10.39 16.68
N LYS A 464 -10.13 -11.32 17.36
CA LYS A 464 -10.21 -11.36 18.83
C LYS A 464 -8.82 -11.39 19.46
N ASN A 465 -7.94 -12.30 19.01
CA ASN A 465 -6.59 -12.44 19.55
C ASN A 465 -5.77 -11.17 19.36
N ASN A 466 -5.85 -10.54 18.19
CA ASN A 466 -5.17 -9.28 17.90
C ASN A 466 -5.68 -8.15 18.81
N LEU A 467 -6.99 -8.06 19.02
CA LEU A 467 -7.58 -7.07 19.91
C LEU A 467 -7.20 -7.32 21.39
N GLN A 468 -7.07 -8.58 21.80
CA GLN A 468 -6.57 -8.94 23.14
C GLN A 468 -5.10 -8.55 23.33
N VAL A 469 -4.25 -8.75 22.30
CA VAL A 469 -2.85 -8.30 22.33
C VAL A 469 -2.77 -6.78 22.45
N ILE A 470 -3.57 -6.06 21.67
CA ILE A 470 -3.62 -4.59 21.71
C ILE A 470 -4.09 -4.12 23.10
N SER A 471 -5.14 -4.74 23.66
CA SER A 471 -5.63 -4.44 25.01
C SER A 471 -4.55 -4.70 26.06
N GLY A 472 -3.81 -5.81 25.96
CA GLY A 472 -2.69 -6.15 26.85
C GLY A 472 -1.51 -5.17 26.73
N LEU A 473 -1.24 -4.64 25.53
CA LEU A 473 -0.24 -3.60 25.32
C LEU A 473 -0.65 -2.29 26.02
N PHE A 474 -1.92 -1.88 25.92
CA PHE A 474 -2.43 -0.73 26.65
C PHE A 474 -2.31 -0.91 28.17
N ASP A 475 -2.69 -2.09 28.71
CA ASP A 475 -2.55 -2.40 30.14
C ASP A 475 -1.08 -2.31 30.59
N LYS A 476 -0.16 -2.92 29.84
CA LYS A 476 1.27 -2.89 30.13
C LYS A 476 1.84 -1.46 30.11
N GLN A 477 1.48 -0.70 29.10
CA GLN A 477 1.91 0.71 28.95
C GLN A 477 1.34 1.57 30.07
N SER A 478 0.07 1.39 30.43
CA SER A 478 -0.57 2.14 31.52
C SER A 478 0.11 1.90 32.88
N ARG A 479 0.56 0.66 33.16
CA ARG A 479 1.29 0.30 34.39
C ARG A 479 2.73 0.83 34.43
N GLN A 480 3.36 1.05 33.25
CA GLN A 480 4.74 1.56 33.15
C GLN A 480 4.84 3.06 33.15
N THR A 481 3.75 3.76 32.98
CA THR A 481 3.70 5.22 32.88
C THR A 481 3.54 5.85 34.28
N TRP A 482 4.41 6.77 34.62
CA TRP A 482 4.38 7.53 35.86
C TRP A 482 3.36 8.70 35.84
N ASP A 483 3.02 9.17 34.63
CA ASP A 483 2.05 10.23 34.44
C ASP A 483 0.62 9.72 34.53
N GLU A 484 -0.12 10.24 35.49
CA GLU A 484 -1.51 9.84 35.79
C GLU A 484 -2.47 10.14 34.62
N THR A 485 -2.20 11.21 33.86
CA THR A 485 -3.04 11.60 32.71
C THR A 485 -2.87 10.61 31.57
N THR A 486 -1.62 10.27 31.24
CA THR A 486 -1.29 9.26 30.23
C THR A 486 -1.80 7.88 30.62
N ARG A 487 -1.73 7.52 31.89
CA ARG A 487 -2.29 6.26 32.42
C ARG A 487 -3.79 6.18 32.18
N LYS A 488 -4.53 7.26 32.47
CA LYS A 488 -5.99 7.33 32.23
C LYS A 488 -6.33 7.16 30.75
N LEU A 489 -5.60 7.87 29.87
CA LEU A 489 -5.80 7.79 28.42
C LEU A 489 -5.53 6.36 27.88
N MET A 490 -4.49 5.70 28.38
CA MET A 490 -4.20 4.31 28.01
C MET A 490 -5.30 3.36 28.46
N LYS A 491 -5.84 3.56 29.67
CA LYS A 491 -6.95 2.78 30.20
C LYS A 491 -8.23 2.98 29.37
N GLU A 492 -8.54 4.22 29.00
CA GLU A 492 -9.67 4.53 28.10
C GLU A 492 -9.52 3.83 26.73
N GLY A 493 -8.31 3.85 26.16
CA GLY A 493 -8.00 3.12 24.93
C GLY A 493 -8.19 1.62 25.08
N GLN A 494 -7.77 1.06 26.21
CA GLN A 494 -7.97 -0.36 26.55
C GLN A 494 -9.46 -0.72 26.60
N ASP A 495 -10.27 0.09 27.32
CA ASP A 495 -11.72 -0.15 27.48
C ASP A 495 -12.44 -0.10 26.11
N ARG A 496 -12.04 0.78 25.21
CA ARG A 496 -12.56 0.84 23.84
C ARG A 496 -12.21 -0.40 23.02
N VAL A 497 -10.94 -0.82 23.04
CA VAL A 497 -10.50 -2.07 22.36
C VAL A 497 -11.22 -3.29 22.93
N PHE A 498 -11.42 -3.32 24.24
CA PHE A 498 -12.15 -4.38 24.89
C PHE A 498 -13.61 -4.45 24.43
N SER A 499 -14.28 -3.31 24.27
CA SER A 499 -15.67 -3.24 23.76
C SER A 499 -15.79 -3.91 22.39
N ILE A 500 -14.84 -3.64 21.49
CA ILE A 500 -14.79 -4.25 20.16
C ILE A 500 -14.51 -5.76 20.25
N ALA A 501 -13.55 -6.16 21.09
CA ALA A 501 -13.19 -7.57 21.27
C ALA A 501 -14.37 -8.39 21.80
N LEU A 502 -15.20 -7.80 22.66
CA LEU A 502 -16.38 -8.44 23.25
C LEU A 502 -17.45 -8.74 22.19
N VAL A 503 -17.64 -7.85 21.22
CA VAL A 503 -18.53 -8.10 20.07
C VAL A 503 -18.07 -9.35 19.31
N HIS A 504 -16.78 -9.38 18.94
CA HIS A 504 -16.22 -10.55 18.26
C HIS A 504 -16.26 -11.84 19.09
N GLN A 505 -16.22 -11.74 20.40
CA GLN A 505 -16.36 -12.91 21.28
C GLN A 505 -17.78 -13.45 21.32
N ASN A 506 -18.80 -12.58 21.38
CA ASN A 506 -20.20 -12.99 21.45
C ASN A 506 -20.72 -13.58 20.14
N LEU A 507 -20.18 -13.18 19.00
CA LEU A 507 -20.44 -13.82 17.71
C LEU A 507 -20.13 -15.31 17.69
N TYR A 508 -19.16 -15.72 18.49
CA TYR A 508 -18.69 -17.10 18.54
C TYR A 508 -19.62 -18.05 19.31
N GLN A 509 -20.46 -17.49 20.16
CA GLN A 509 -21.39 -18.28 21.01
C GLN A 509 -22.76 -18.45 20.34
N SER A 510 -23.00 -17.77 19.21
CA SER A 510 -24.23 -17.88 18.42
C SER A 510 -24.01 -18.77 17.20
N ASP A 511 -24.99 -19.59 16.84
CA ASP A 511 -24.99 -20.35 15.58
C ASP A 511 -25.06 -19.47 14.33
N ASN A 512 -25.29 -18.18 14.50
CA ASN A 512 -25.36 -17.19 13.44
C ASN A 512 -24.16 -16.21 13.57
N LEU A 513 -23.21 -16.32 12.62
CA LEU A 513 -21.95 -15.56 12.61
C LEU A 513 -22.10 -14.06 12.30
N THR A 514 -23.31 -13.57 12.06
CA THR A 514 -23.57 -12.17 11.64
C THR A 514 -24.30 -11.32 12.66
N THR A 515 -24.88 -11.94 13.69
CA THR A 515 -25.73 -11.23 14.66
C THR A 515 -25.34 -11.52 16.11
N ILE A 516 -25.58 -10.57 16.99
CA ILE A 516 -25.23 -10.60 18.41
C ILE A 516 -26.48 -10.41 19.25
N GLN A 517 -26.63 -11.21 20.30
CA GLN A 517 -27.62 -11.01 21.36
C GLN A 517 -27.24 -9.79 22.19
N ILE A 518 -27.98 -8.70 22.02
CA ILE A 518 -27.61 -7.39 22.57
C ILE A 518 -27.63 -7.39 24.09
N LYS A 519 -28.58 -8.07 24.71
CA LYS A 519 -28.71 -8.14 26.18
C LYS A 519 -27.47 -8.72 26.85
N SER A 520 -27.04 -9.91 26.43
CA SER A 520 -25.86 -10.57 27.00
C SER A 520 -24.57 -9.75 26.71
N TYR A 521 -24.49 -9.12 25.56
CA TYR A 521 -23.39 -8.24 25.21
C TYR A 521 -23.33 -7.02 26.15
N LEU A 522 -24.44 -6.29 26.32
CA LEU A 522 -24.48 -5.09 27.15
C LEU A 522 -24.30 -5.45 28.66
N GLU A 523 -24.83 -6.55 29.13
CA GLU A 523 -24.57 -7.03 30.50
C GLU A 523 -23.09 -7.30 30.77
N THR A 524 -22.40 -7.91 29.80
CA THR A 524 -20.98 -8.20 29.94
C THR A 524 -20.13 -6.93 29.82
N LEU A 525 -20.45 -6.06 28.86
CA LEU A 525 -19.77 -4.79 28.66
C LEU A 525 -19.87 -3.90 29.91
N THR A 526 -21.09 -3.71 30.43
CA THR A 526 -21.35 -2.83 31.57
C THR A 526 -20.69 -3.34 32.86
N LYS A 527 -20.70 -4.67 33.11
CA LYS A 527 -19.95 -5.26 34.21
C LYS A 527 -18.45 -5.00 34.15
N ASN A 528 -17.88 -5.03 32.97
CA ASN A 528 -16.45 -4.74 32.80
C ASN A 528 -16.13 -3.26 32.97
N ILE A 529 -16.99 -2.36 32.46
CA ILE A 529 -16.82 -0.92 32.67
C ILE A 529 -16.94 -0.60 34.18
N GLU A 530 -17.93 -1.16 34.86
CA GLU A 530 -18.08 -1.02 36.30
C GLU A 530 -16.82 -1.44 37.05
N LYS A 531 -16.26 -2.62 36.76
CA LYS A 531 -14.99 -3.08 37.37
C LYS A 531 -13.80 -2.16 37.06
N SER A 532 -13.76 -1.59 35.87
CA SER A 532 -12.67 -0.68 35.44
C SER A 532 -12.75 0.69 36.11
N GLN A 533 -13.97 1.19 36.41
CA GLN A 533 -14.22 2.55 36.89
C GLN A 533 -14.52 2.63 38.40
N LYS A 534 -14.92 1.54 39.03
CA LYS A 534 -15.34 1.52 40.45
C LYS A 534 -14.16 1.84 41.37
N SER A 535 -14.28 2.91 42.14
CA SER A 535 -13.39 3.26 43.25
C SER A 535 -13.83 2.55 44.53
N GLU A 536 -12.91 2.19 45.44
CA GLU A 536 -13.22 1.57 46.73
C GLU A 536 -14.13 2.43 47.62
N PHE A 537 -14.28 3.71 47.33
CA PHE A 537 -15.04 4.68 48.12
C PHE A 537 -16.37 5.11 47.47
N GLN A 538 -16.76 4.54 46.34
CA GLN A 538 -17.98 4.92 45.62
C GLN A 538 -18.90 3.71 45.44
N ASP A 539 -20.16 3.84 45.92
CA ASP A 539 -21.24 2.88 45.75
C ASP A 539 -22.21 3.39 44.67
N ILE A 540 -21.83 3.18 43.40
CA ILE A 540 -22.64 3.59 42.25
C ILE A 540 -23.32 2.34 41.70
N ALA A 541 -24.67 2.34 41.75
CA ALA A 541 -25.47 1.24 41.24
C ALA A 541 -25.66 1.41 39.71
N LEU A 542 -25.39 0.32 38.96
CA LEU A 542 -25.65 0.30 37.51
C LEU A 542 -26.84 -0.64 37.25
N LYS A 543 -27.91 -0.07 36.68
CA LYS A 543 -29.13 -0.78 36.30
C LYS A 543 -29.27 -0.90 34.79
N LEU A 544 -29.61 -2.11 34.34
CA LEU A 544 -29.85 -2.40 32.92
C LEU A 544 -31.32 -2.78 32.70
N ASP A 545 -31.90 -2.16 31.66
CA ASP A 545 -33.21 -2.50 31.13
C ASP A 545 -33.08 -2.62 29.61
N VAL A 546 -32.97 -3.84 29.11
CA VAL A 546 -32.55 -4.16 27.74
C VAL A 546 -33.47 -5.19 27.13
N ASP A 547 -34.00 -4.86 25.96
CA ASP A 547 -34.83 -5.82 25.19
C ASP A 547 -34.02 -7.02 24.72
N ASP A 548 -34.68 -8.18 24.69
CA ASP A 548 -34.06 -9.39 24.15
C ASP A 548 -34.11 -9.38 22.62
N SER A 549 -33.14 -8.72 21.99
CA SER A 549 -33.05 -8.50 20.53
C SER A 549 -31.65 -8.81 19.99
N VAL A 550 -31.55 -8.93 18.69
CA VAL A 550 -30.30 -9.19 17.98
C VAL A 550 -29.91 -8.02 17.11
N LEU A 551 -28.63 -7.68 17.08
CA LEU A 551 -28.04 -6.67 16.23
C LEU A 551 -26.94 -7.27 15.34
N ASP A 552 -26.74 -6.67 14.18
CA ASP A 552 -25.55 -6.93 13.37
C ASP A 552 -24.30 -6.33 14.00
N ILE A 553 -23.13 -6.75 13.50
CA ILE A 553 -21.82 -6.32 14.01
C ILE A 553 -21.61 -4.83 13.83
N ASP A 554 -22.03 -4.31 12.66
CA ASP A 554 -21.77 -2.92 12.26
C ASP A 554 -22.58 -1.93 13.16
N THR A 555 -23.67 -2.41 13.74
CA THR A 555 -24.47 -1.69 14.73
C THR A 555 -23.97 -1.91 16.16
N ALA A 556 -23.60 -3.15 16.51
CA ALA A 556 -23.22 -3.50 17.88
C ALA A 556 -21.90 -2.86 18.34
N ILE A 557 -20.90 -2.74 17.45
CA ILE A 557 -19.60 -2.13 17.77
C ILE A 557 -19.75 -0.65 18.11
N PRO A 558 -20.35 0.20 17.24
CA PRO A 558 -20.58 1.61 17.60
C PRO A 558 -21.41 1.79 18.86
N LEU A 559 -22.46 1.00 19.04
CA LEU A 559 -23.31 1.06 20.23
C LEU A 559 -22.53 0.78 21.53
N GLY A 560 -21.68 -0.23 21.52
CA GLY A 560 -20.82 -0.57 22.66
C GLY A 560 -19.79 0.51 22.99
N LEU A 561 -19.22 1.12 21.97
CA LEU A 561 -18.28 2.24 22.17
C LEU A 561 -18.99 3.49 22.70
N ILE A 562 -20.18 3.81 22.21
CA ILE A 562 -21.01 4.90 22.73
C ILE A 562 -21.29 4.68 24.21
N LEU A 563 -21.75 3.47 24.56
CA LEU A 563 -22.07 3.13 25.94
C LEU A 563 -20.85 3.20 26.85
N ASN A 564 -19.71 2.72 26.39
CA ASN A 564 -18.45 2.84 27.12
C ASN A 564 -18.10 4.29 27.43
N GLU A 565 -18.20 5.18 26.46
CA GLU A 565 -17.89 6.60 26.66
C GLU A 565 -18.88 7.28 27.60
N LEU A 566 -20.18 7.02 27.46
CA LEU A 566 -21.22 7.65 28.27
C LEU A 566 -21.15 7.18 29.74
N ILE A 567 -21.00 5.88 29.99
CA ILE A 567 -20.85 5.35 31.35
C ILE A 567 -19.57 5.88 32.00
N THR A 568 -18.46 5.87 31.25
CA THR A 568 -17.19 6.42 31.75
C THR A 568 -17.32 7.89 32.13
N ASN A 569 -18.07 8.67 31.35
CA ASN A 569 -18.36 10.07 31.67
C ASN A 569 -19.21 10.20 32.93
N CYS A 570 -20.20 9.34 33.16
CA CYS A 570 -20.96 9.32 34.40
C CYS A 570 -20.03 9.11 35.62
N TYR A 571 -19.17 8.12 35.59
CA TYR A 571 -18.19 7.88 36.68
C TYR A 571 -17.24 9.02 36.90
N LYS A 572 -16.74 9.66 35.82
CA LYS A 572 -15.74 10.74 35.90
C LYS A 572 -16.32 12.08 36.34
N TYR A 573 -17.54 12.39 35.94
CA TYR A 573 -18.07 13.76 36.05
C TYR A 573 -19.34 13.83 36.89
N ALA A 574 -20.26 12.89 36.73
CA ALA A 574 -21.53 12.97 37.40
C ALA A 574 -21.42 12.69 38.92
N PHE A 575 -20.46 11.85 39.34
CA PHE A 575 -20.29 11.42 40.72
C PHE A 575 -18.96 11.85 41.36
N LYS A 576 -18.32 12.87 40.81
CA LYS A 576 -16.97 13.31 41.23
C LYS A 576 -16.87 13.58 42.73
N ASP A 577 -17.95 14.11 43.35
CA ASP A 577 -18.01 14.50 44.76
C ASP A 577 -19.14 13.75 45.52
N ARG A 578 -19.59 12.60 44.96
CA ARG A 578 -20.65 11.80 45.56
C ARG A 578 -20.15 10.36 45.85
N THR A 579 -20.52 9.83 47.00
CA THR A 579 -20.18 8.43 47.35
C THR A 579 -21.23 7.44 46.91
N LYS A 580 -22.47 7.88 46.62
CA LYS A 580 -23.57 7.05 46.14
C LYS A 580 -24.20 7.65 44.89
N GLY A 581 -24.60 6.78 43.98
CA GLY A 581 -25.27 7.18 42.76
C GLY A 581 -25.89 6.02 42.02
N GLU A 582 -26.62 6.33 40.97
CA GLU A 582 -27.25 5.35 40.10
C GLU A 582 -27.03 5.76 38.64
N ILE A 583 -26.64 4.77 37.82
CA ILE A 583 -26.62 4.88 36.38
C ILE A 583 -27.64 3.90 35.83
N GLN A 584 -28.63 4.38 35.10
CA GLN A 584 -29.64 3.57 34.44
C GLN A 584 -29.41 3.57 32.93
N ILE A 585 -29.37 2.39 32.34
CA ILE A 585 -29.19 2.15 30.93
C ILE A 585 -30.44 1.45 30.42
N ARG A 586 -31.10 2.04 29.45
CA ARG A 586 -32.27 1.45 28.78
C ARG A 586 -31.95 1.30 27.30
N PHE A 587 -32.19 0.14 26.76
CA PHE A 587 -32.09 -0.14 25.34
C PHE A 587 -33.35 -0.82 24.84
N HIS A 588 -34.09 -0.15 23.96
CA HIS A 588 -35.34 -0.64 23.40
C HIS A 588 -35.29 -0.60 21.89
N GLN A 589 -35.72 -1.69 21.26
CA GLN A 589 -35.83 -1.79 19.80
C GLN A 589 -37.29 -1.95 19.39
N ARG A 590 -37.81 -0.98 18.63
CA ARG A 590 -39.16 -1.01 18.07
C ARG A 590 -39.06 -0.99 16.55
N ALA A 591 -39.65 -1.96 15.87
CA ALA A 591 -39.75 -2.13 14.42
C ALA A 591 -38.56 -1.54 13.60
N ASN A 592 -38.51 -0.21 13.41
CA ASN A 592 -37.49 0.50 12.64
C ASN A 592 -36.63 1.45 13.46
N GLU A 593 -36.77 1.48 14.78
CA GLU A 593 -36.07 2.45 15.63
C GLU A 593 -35.40 1.73 16.82
N MET A 594 -34.17 2.14 17.12
CA MET A 594 -33.44 1.73 18.31
C MET A 594 -33.24 2.95 19.19
N VAL A 595 -33.55 2.84 20.47
CA VAL A 595 -33.36 3.90 21.45
C VAL A 595 -32.45 3.40 22.55
N LEU A 596 -31.35 4.09 22.77
CA LEU A 596 -30.46 3.91 23.91
C LEU A 596 -30.51 5.15 24.81
N ASP A 597 -30.93 4.96 26.04
CA ASP A 597 -30.87 5.97 27.09
C ASP A 597 -29.77 5.60 28.09
N VAL A 598 -28.94 6.58 28.45
CA VAL A 598 -28.00 6.50 29.55
C VAL A 598 -28.28 7.66 30.49
N GLN A 599 -28.78 7.33 31.66
CA GLN A 599 -29.21 8.28 32.68
C GLN A 599 -28.35 8.13 33.94
N ASP A 600 -27.87 9.23 34.47
CA ASP A 600 -27.27 9.29 35.81
C ASP A 600 -28.12 10.20 36.72
N ASN A 601 -27.99 10.00 38.03
CA ASN A 601 -28.56 10.86 39.06
C ASN A 601 -27.48 11.73 39.73
N GLY A 602 -26.47 12.14 38.94
CA GLY A 602 -25.33 12.91 39.40
C GLY A 602 -25.58 14.41 39.53
N VAL A 603 -24.53 15.19 39.39
CA VAL A 603 -24.57 16.64 39.56
C VAL A 603 -25.09 17.39 38.33
N GLY A 604 -25.38 16.69 37.26
CA GLY A 604 -25.76 17.28 35.97
C GLY A 604 -24.62 17.97 35.23
N LEU A 605 -24.92 18.48 34.06
CA LEU A 605 -24.00 19.23 33.23
C LEU A 605 -24.02 20.72 33.57
N PRO A 606 -22.91 21.47 33.35
CA PRO A 606 -22.89 22.91 33.53
C PRO A 606 -23.99 23.63 32.70
N GLN A 607 -24.57 24.71 33.24
CA GLN A 607 -25.69 25.43 32.60
C GLN A 607 -25.37 25.92 31.17
N ASN A 608 -24.09 26.13 30.84
CA ASN A 608 -23.64 26.56 29.51
C ASN A 608 -23.04 25.42 28.71
N PHE A 609 -23.34 24.17 29.05
CA PHE A 609 -22.83 23.02 28.29
C PHE A 609 -23.48 22.97 26.90
N ASP A 610 -22.63 23.08 25.88
CA ASP A 610 -23.02 22.96 24.48
C ASP A 610 -22.33 21.72 23.89
N ILE A 611 -23.12 20.69 23.60
CA ILE A 611 -22.61 19.42 23.08
C ILE A 611 -21.91 19.58 21.72
N ASP A 612 -22.29 20.60 20.95
CA ASP A 612 -21.76 20.86 19.62
C ASP A 612 -20.42 21.61 19.66
N LYS A 613 -20.17 22.37 20.72
CA LYS A 613 -18.94 23.14 20.91
C LYS A 613 -17.93 22.47 21.82
N THR A 614 -18.30 21.35 22.46
CA THR A 614 -17.37 20.65 23.36
C THR A 614 -16.18 20.07 22.60
N LYS A 615 -14.99 20.25 23.17
CA LYS A 615 -13.72 19.69 22.63
C LYS A 615 -13.37 18.34 23.26
N SER A 616 -14.27 17.78 24.07
CA SER A 616 -14.07 16.46 24.69
C SER A 616 -13.94 15.36 23.63
N LEU A 617 -12.85 14.60 23.70
CA LEU A 617 -12.60 13.49 22.78
C LEU A 617 -13.72 12.44 22.84
N GLY A 618 -14.17 12.10 24.06
CA GLY A 618 -15.22 11.10 24.27
C GLY A 618 -16.57 11.51 23.65
N ILE A 619 -17.02 12.76 23.90
CA ILE A 619 -18.28 13.25 23.34
C ILE A 619 -18.18 13.38 21.80
N ASN A 620 -17.04 13.80 21.28
CA ASN A 620 -16.82 13.84 19.83
C ASN A 620 -16.87 12.44 19.20
N LEU A 621 -16.32 11.45 19.89
CA LEU A 621 -16.41 10.04 19.46
C LEU A 621 -17.87 9.57 19.48
N VAL A 622 -18.63 9.84 20.56
CA VAL A 622 -20.06 9.50 20.64
C VAL A 622 -20.84 10.12 19.47
N ARG A 623 -20.64 11.42 19.21
CA ARG A 623 -21.28 12.10 18.05
C ARG A 623 -20.92 11.46 16.71
N GLY A 624 -19.65 11.10 16.52
CA GLY A 624 -19.18 10.42 15.30
C GLY A 624 -19.85 9.06 15.12
N LEU A 625 -19.92 8.27 16.19
CA LEU A 625 -20.53 6.93 16.17
C LEU A 625 -22.06 7.00 16.00
N VAL A 626 -22.72 7.97 16.64
CA VAL A 626 -24.17 8.18 16.44
C VAL A 626 -24.46 8.56 14.97
N ARG A 627 -23.63 9.40 14.36
CA ARG A 627 -23.75 9.69 12.91
C ARG A 627 -23.49 8.45 12.05
N GLN A 628 -22.54 7.60 12.43
CA GLN A 628 -22.29 6.33 11.72
C GLN A 628 -23.51 5.40 11.76
N LEU A 629 -24.31 5.47 12.82
CA LEU A 629 -25.56 4.73 12.98
C LEU A 629 -26.78 5.46 12.39
N ASP A 630 -26.57 6.53 11.62
CA ASP A 630 -27.64 7.41 11.11
C ASP A 630 -28.62 7.87 12.21
N GLY A 631 -28.06 8.10 13.40
CA GLY A 631 -28.80 8.38 14.63
C GLY A 631 -28.79 9.85 15.02
N LYS A 632 -29.63 10.18 16.01
CA LYS A 632 -29.70 11.47 16.67
C LYS A 632 -29.30 11.34 18.13
N LEU A 633 -28.47 12.25 18.61
CA LEU A 633 -28.04 12.37 20.02
C LEU A 633 -28.75 13.56 20.63
N ASP A 634 -29.60 13.31 21.64
CA ASP A 634 -30.24 14.32 22.46
C ASP A 634 -29.80 14.15 23.91
N PHE A 635 -29.88 15.18 24.73
CA PHE A 635 -29.66 15.07 26.15
C PHE A 635 -30.54 16.04 26.96
N THR A 636 -30.84 15.64 28.16
CA THR A 636 -31.47 16.48 29.17
C THR A 636 -30.63 16.46 30.45
N SER A 637 -30.46 17.59 31.09
CA SER A 637 -29.66 17.69 32.30
C SER A 637 -30.27 18.67 33.30
N SER A 638 -30.24 18.28 34.57
CA SER A 638 -30.69 19.09 35.69
C SER A 638 -29.74 18.90 36.86
N ALA A 639 -30.00 19.57 37.97
CA ALA A 639 -29.23 19.36 39.24
C ALA A 639 -29.42 17.93 39.82
N GLU A 640 -30.35 17.15 39.30
CA GLU A 640 -30.66 15.78 39.72
C GLU A 640 -30.09 14.73 38.78
N GLY A 641 -29.33 15.10 37.77
CA GLY A 641 -28.65 14.20 36.87
C GLY A 641 -28.73 14.56 35.39
N THR A 642 -28.17 13.68 34.56
CA THR A 642 -28.16 13.82 33.11
C THR A 642 -28.70 12.57 32.44
N THR A 643 -29.45 12.76 31.36
CA THR A 643 -29.86 11.65 30.48
C THR A 643 -29.39 11.96 29.07
N PHE A 644 -28.64 11.04 28.48
CA PHE A 644 -28.31 11.03 27.06
C PHE A 644 -29.24 10.04 26.35
N THR A 645 -29.90 10.48 25.28
CA THR A 645 -30.80 9.66 24.47
C THR A 645 -30.23 9.59 23.06
N ILE A 646 -30.03 8.38 22.56
CA ILE A 646 -29.59 8.10 21.21
C ILE A 646 -30.71 7.34 20.50
N CYS A 647 -31.23 7.93 19.44
CA CYS A 647 -32.24 7.35 18.57
C CYS A 647 -31.61 7.04 17.20
N CYS A 648 -31.62 5.78 16.78
CA CYS A 648 -31.09 5.35 15.48
C CYS A 648 -32.18 4.66 14.68
N ILE A 649 -32.19 4.88 13.38
CA ILE A 649 -33.12 4.20 12.45
C ILE A 649 -32.44 2.90 12.01
N LYS A 650 -33.13 1.76 12.20
CA LYS A 650 -32.62 0.47 11.72
C LYS A 650 -32.61 0.47 10.20
N GLN A 651 -31.46 0.39 9.58
CA GLN A 651 -31.37 0.05 8.17
C GLN A 651 -31.87 -1.40 8.02
N VAL A 652 -32.98 -1.57 7.33
CA VAL A 652 -33.47 -2.91 6.93
C VAL A 652 -32.52 -3.40 5.85
N ALA A 653 -31.71 -4.44 6.16
CA ALA A 653 -30.82 -5.10 5.22
C ALA A 653 -31.62 -5.87 4.16
#